data_910c7a144fd5c44389c04f138e665106
#
_entry.id   910c7a144fd5c44389c04f138e665106
#
_cell.length_a   1.000
_cell.length_b   1.000
_cell.length_c   1.000
_cell.angle_alpha   90.00
_cell.angle_beta   90.00
_cell.angle_gamma   90.00
#
_symmetry.space_group_name_H-M   'P 1'
#
loop_
_entity.id
_entity.type
_entity.pdbx_description
1 polymer ?
#
loop_
_entity_poly.entity_id
_entity_poly.type
_entity_poly.pdbx_seq_one_letter_code
_entity_poly.pdbx_strand_id
1 'polypeptide(L)'
;MKLLGKYKKTITGVALASLFIGSSASAAYTLLAGPKADGTSVTPSGWKLTPAGRQVNLGSFPIGGALSPDGKHLVVSNAGAGTQSLQVFDTATKTVVQTIPYEGSEALYFGVAFSPDGKKMYASAGGNNKVRVFDFNSGKLAEKDPILMKDDKNSEFYPAGISVSPDGKSLYVANNVNHSVSRVNLANNQITATAAVGKSPYAAELSKDGSTLYVSNWGESSITALNTKDMSVKKTISVGLHPNAIAVNPVNGSIYAANSDSDDISIIDSKQLKVTNKVALAPYKGAPTGSQPDALTVSKDGKTLLAANAGNNDVAVIDVEKQDEARVKGLIPTGWYPTGVYLGKDDKEIYAINAKGLGAGPNDKSKQWLGNMINGSLSILDVPDQEQLKKYTDQTNKNNNVPQASQNSWWDMNKDNSEAFPIPRYPGEGKSPIKHVIYVIKENQTYDQVFGDAENTNGDPSLAIYGKDVTPNHHKLAKQFVTLDNFYADAEVSADGHNWTTQGKANDYVQKNWLANYSGKNRDYDFDGGGGGSKLDEAPYTRSKEGYIWDVAMKAGKSFRNYGEFAYRYDPETKTYLPNNPDTTDFGGNYDPNYPSWDLDISDITRYDEWNKEFKQYEQNGNLPNFETVYLPNDHTGGSKWGPQEIVAQNDHALGKLVDTVSHSKYWKDTAIFVVEDDAQGGVDHVDAHRSVALAISPYTQLGKVDSTFYDTPAVLRTMELILGLQPMTQHESAAIPLFNSFTSRPNFAPYTFQETKYWTQDGQLKDTNTAGTSTSGESLYPKDMDFSKPDTVDRQRLNRENWKKIKGYYPTVKPQN
;
A
#
# COMPACT_ATOMS: atom_id res chain seq x y z
N MET A 1 -8.78 47.09 -69.20
CA MET A 1 -10.10 46.80 -69.75
C MET A 1 -10.37 45.32 -69.48
N LYS A 2 -11.34 45.05 -68.68
CA LYS A 2 -12.26 43.88 -68.65
C LYS A 2 -11.62 42.47 -68.70
N LEU A 3 -11.89 41.42 -67.97
CA LEU A 3 -13.16 41.03 -67.25
C LEU A 3 -12.84 39.84 -66.29
N LEU A 4 -13.64 39.78 -65.30
CA LEU A 4 -13.84 38.71 -64.32
C LEU A 4 -14.07 37.31 -64.93
N GLY A 5 -13.61 36.24 -64.21
CA GLY A 5 -14.05 34.89 -64.42
C GLY A 5 -13.69 33.98 -63.18
N LYS A 6 -14.71 33.71 -62.34
CA LYS A 6 -14.68 32.74 -61.24
C LYS A 6 -14.36 31.34 -61.78
N TYR A 7 -13.53 30.61 -61.09
CA TYR A 7 -13.59 29.13 -61.09
C TYR A 7 -13.43 28.52 -59.73
N LYS A 8 -14.30 27.60 -59.45
CA LYS A 8 -14.43 26.77 -58.23
C LYS A 8 -13.23 25.81 -58.09
N LYS A 9 -12.83 25.62 -56.90
CA LYS A 9 -11.86 24.60 -56.48
C LYS A 9 -12.46 23.22 -56.63
N THR A 10 -11.77 22.35 -57.40
CA THR A 10 -11.89 20.90 -57.32
C THR A 10 -10.52 20.38 -56.94
N ILE A 11 -10.46 19.75 -55.77
CA ILE A 11 -9.21 19.11 -55.24
C ILE A 11 -9.24 17.70 -55.82
N THR A 12 -8.29 17.39 -56.72
CA THR A 12 -7.98 16.03 -57.12
C THR A 12 -6.65 15.65 -56.46
N GLY A 13 -6.71 14.72 -55.52
CA GLY A 13 -5.53 14.19 -54.86
C GLY A 13 -4.75 13.27 -55.80
N VAL A 14 -3.48 13.54 -55.96
CA VAL A 14 -2.49 12.61 -56.53
C VAL A 14 -1.81 11.89 -55.39
N ALA A 15 -2.12 10.60 -55.26
CA ALA A 15 -1.40 9.72 -54.35
C ALA A 15 -0.03 9.39 -54.93
N LEU A 16 1.05 9.90 -54.32
CA LEU A 16 2.38 9.37 -54.50
C LEU A 16 2.53 8.17 -53.59
N ALA A 17 2.48 6.97 -54.16
CA ALA A 17 2.91 5.77 -53.47
C ALA A 17 4.42 5.70 -53.45
N SER A 18 5.03 6.15 -52.35
CA SER A 18 6.41 5.82 -52.00
C SER A 18 6.40 4.50 -51.21
N LEU A 19 6.89 3.43 -51.85
CA LEU A 19 7.20 2.18 -51.22
C LEU A 19 8.31 2.45 -50.17
N PHE A 20 7.91 2.61 -48.91
CA PHE A 20 8.80 2.37 -47.78
C PHE A 20 8.59 0.91 -47.35
N ILE A 21 9.54 0.05 -47.71
CA ILE A 21 9.75 -1.19 -46.99
C ILE A 21 10.34 -0.75 -45.62
N GLY A 22 9.52 -0.33 -44.72
CA GLY A 22 9.83 -0.09 -43.34
C GLY A 22 9.37 -1.31 -42.55
N SER A 23 10.33 -1.98 -41.93
CA SER A 23 10.05 -2.92 -40.87
C SER A 23 9.04 -2.31 -39.89
N SER A 24 7.84 -2.89 -39.85
CA SER A 24 6.85 -2.59 -38.82
C SER A 24 7.35 -3.16 -37.47
N ALA A 25 8.30 -2.47 -36.85
CA ALA A 25 8.38 -2.49 -35.42
C ALA A 25 7.12 -1.75 -34.94
N SER A 26 6.06 -2.48 -34.57
CA SER A 26 5.02 -1.91 -33.74
C SER A 26 5.76 -1.42 -32.50
N ALA A 27 5.82 -0.11 -32.30
CA ALA A 27 6.23 0.46 -31.02
C ALA A 27 5.29 -0.16 -29.99
N ALA A 28 5.77 -1.14 -29.23
CA ALA A 28 5.04 -1.69 -28.10
C ALA A 28 4.75 -0.51 -27.19
N TYR A 29 3.49 -0.18 -27.01
CA TYR A 29 3.07 0.91 -26.14
C TYR A 29 3.52 0.54 -24.72
N THR A 30 4.54 1.24 -24.21
CA THR A 30 5.05 0.97 -22.85
C THR A 30 3.95 1.38 -21.87
N LEU A 31 3.45 0.42 -21.09
CA LEU A 31 2.52 0.71 -20.01
C LEU A 31 3.25 1.52 -18.96
N LEU A 32 2.67 2.62 -18.50
CA LEU A 32 3.19 3.47 -17.43
C LEU A 32 2.12 3.59 -16.35
N ALA A 33 2.52 3.65 -15.08
CA ALA A 33 1.62 3.93 -13.96
C ALA A 33 1.02 5.35 -14.05
N GLY A 34 0.03 5.60 -13.21
CA GLY A 34 -0.58 6.90 -12.98
C GLY A 34 -1.79 7.23 -13.84
N PRO A 35 -2.44 8.36 -13.52
CA PRO A 35 -3.67 8.84 -14.18
C PRO A 35 -3.49 9.12 -15.65
N LYS A 36 -4.53 8.85 -16.45
CA LYS A 36 -4.59 9.12 -17.90
C LYS A 36 -5.64 10.18 -18.20
N ALA A 37 -5.46 10.89 -19.33
CA ALA A 37 -6.35 11.98 -19.74
C ALA A 37 -7.79 11.52 -20.04
N ASP A 38 -8.01 10.23 -20.27
CA ASP A 38 -9.33 9.64 -20.54
C ASP A 38 -10.10 9.25 -19.24
N GLY A 39 -9.56 9.56 -18.06
CA GLY A 39 -10.17 9.23 -16.79
C GLY A 39 -9.90 7.81 -16.31
N THR A 40 -9.02 7.08 -16.99
CA THR A 40 -8.49 5.79 -16.53
C THR A 40 -7.16 5.97 -15.81
N SER A 41 -6.67 4.92 -15.18
CA SER A 41 -5.34 4.91 -14.56
C SER A 41 -4.71 3.53 -14.61
N VAL A 42 -3.45 3.46 -14.26
CA VAL A 42 -2.73 2.22 -13.96
C VAL A 42 -2.12 2.37 -12.57
N THR A 43 -2.42 1.45 -11.67
CA THR A 43 -1.81 1.42 -10.33
C THR A 43 -0.33 1.04 -10.41
N PRO A 44 0.48 1.31 -9.37
CA PRO A 44 1.86 0.80 -9.30
C PRO A 44 1.96 -0.71 -9.49
N SER A 45 0.95 -1.49 -9.03
CA SER A 45 0.86 -2.95 -9.26
C SER A 45 0.39 -3.36 -10.66
N GLY A 46 0.38 -2.44 -11.64
CA GLY A 46 0.06 -2.73 -13.03
C GLY A 46 -1.41 -2.99 -13.32
N TRP A 47 -2.28 -2.86 -12.33
CA TRP A 47 -3.72 -3.03 -12.54
C TRP A 47 -4.34 -1.77 -13.13
N LYS A 48 -5.30 -1.96 -14.02
CA LYS A 48 -5.99 -0.83 -14.65
C LYS A 48 -7.16 -0.37 -13.80
N LEU A 49 -7.37 0.92 -13.76
CA LEU A 49 -8.55 1.52 -13.16
C LEU A 49 -9.42 2.09 -14.29
N THR A 50 -10.65 1.60 -14.39
CA THR A 50 -11.67 2.09 -15.33
C THR A 50 -12.97 2.31 -14.56
N PRO A 51 -12.99 3.28 -13.62
CA PRO A 51 -14.07 3.42 -12.66
C PRO A 51 -15.42 3.66 -13.37
N ALA A 52 -16.43 2.91 -12.95
CA ALA A 52 -17.78 3.04 -13.47
C ALA A 52 -18.43 4.36 -13.04
N GLY A 53 -19.29 4.89 -13.90
CA GLY A 53 -20.07 6.09 -13.60
C GLY A 53 -19.29 7.40 -13.60
N ARG A 54 -19.88 8.41 -12.97
CA ARG A 54 -19.27 9.75 -12.83
C ARG A 54 -18.29 9.75 -11.65
N GLN A 55 -17.13 10.35 -11.84
CA GLN A 55 -16.15 10.57 -10.78
C GLN A 55 -16.22 12.00 -10.25
N VAL A 56 -16.16 12.17 -8.94
CA VAL A 56 -16.07 13.46 -8.23
C VAL A 56 -14.86 13.41 -7.30
N ASN A 57 -13.97 14.40 -7.39
CA ASN A 57 -12.78 14.46 -6.55
C ASN A 57 -13.16 14.69 -5.08
N LEU A 58 -12.50 13.97 -4.20
CA LEU A 58 -12.56 14.12 -2.75
C LEU A 58 -11.21 14.60 -2.20
N GLY A 59 -11.13 14.75 -0.88
CA GLY A 59 -9.90 15.12 -0.19
C GLY A 59 -8.90 13.98 -0.03
N SER A 60 -7.90 14.20 0.83
CA SER A 60 -6.83 13.25 1.07
C SER A 60 -7.36 11.97 1.73
N PHE A 61 -7.20 10.87 1.06
CA PHE A 61 -7.48 9.49 1.48
C PHE A 61 -8.80 9.35 2.28
N PRO A 62 -9.98 9.46 1.65
CA PRO A 62 -11.25 9.25 2.33
C PRO A 62 -11.39 7.79 2.80
N ILE A 63 -11.73 7.59 4.07
CA ILE A 63 -11.82 6.25 4.68
C ILE A 63 -13.17 5.92 5.29
N GLY A 64 -14.15 6.83 5.23
CA GLY A 64 -15.47 6.58 5.75
C GLY A 64 -16.46 7.68 5.42
N GLY A 65 -17.72 7.42 5.66
CA GLY A 65 -18.77 8.38 5.45
C GLY A 65 -20.14 7.91 5.96
N ALA A 66 -21.14 8.76 5.83
CA ALA A 66 -22.53 8.43 6.16
C ALA A 66 -23.49 9.22 5.27
N LEU A 67 -24.53 8.55 4.76
CA LEU A 67 -25.67 9.20 4.15
C LEU A 67 -26.58 9.81 5.23
N SER A 68 -27.07 11.04 4.98
CA SER A 68 -28.10 11.65 5.80
C SER A 68 -29.38 10.79 5.78
N PRO A 69 -30.18 10.76 6.86
CA PRO A 69 -31.39 9.94 6.91
C PRO A 69 -32.41 10.21 5.79
N ASP A 70 -32.40 11.44 5.23
CA ASP A 70 -33.22 11.78 4.08
C ASP A 70 -32.62 11.39 2.73
N GLY A 71 -31.35 10.91 2.73
CA GLY A 71 -30.62 10.48 1.56
C GLY A 71 -30.12 11.59 0.64
N LYS A 72 -30.21 12.87 1.06
CA LYS A 72 -29.84 14.01 0.22
C LYS A 72 -28.37 14.40 0.29
N HIS A 73 -27.67 13.96 1.31
CA HIS A 73 -26.26 14.31 1.49
C HIS A 73 -25.45 13.10 1.95
N LEU A 74 -24.25 12.97 1.41
CA LEU A 74 -23.22 12.05 1.91
C LEU A 74 -22.13 12.90 2.58
N VAL A 75 -21.85 12.64 3.85
CA VAL A 75 -20.69 13.22 4.53
C VAL A 75 -19.53 12.23 4.46
N VAL A 76 -18.37 12.71 4.03
CA VAL A 76 -17.15 11.91 3.84
C VAL A 76 -16.06 12.40 4.77
N SER A 77 -15.38 11.46 5.45
CA SER A 77 -14.21 11.71 6.27
C SER A 77 -12.93 11.43 5.46
N ASN A 78 -12.21 12.48 5.11
CA ASN A 78 -10.91 12.42 4.47
C ASN A 78 -9.84 12.44 5.56
N ALA A 79 -9.28 11.29 5.87
CA ALA A 79 -8.36 11.11 7.00
C ALA A 79 -6.94 10.70 6.54
N GLY A 80 -6.53 11.23 5.38
CA GLY A 80 -5.23 10.95 4.78
C GLY A 80 -4.06 11.64 5.46
N ALA A 81 -2.89 11.44 4.89
CA ALA A 81 -1.65 12.06 5.34
C ALA A 81 -1.55 13.54 4.94
N GLY A 82 -2.24 13.95 3.87
CA GLY A 82 -2.42 15.36 3.51
C GLY A 82 -3.41 16.06 4.43
N THR A 83 -3.94 17.24 4.01
CA THR A 83 -4.92 17.98 4.80
C THR A 83 -6.19 17.14 5.00
N GLN A 84 -6.47 16.78 6.23
CA GLN A 84 -7.69 16.04 6.59
C GLN A 84 -8.90 16.96 6.51
N SER A 85 -10.07 16.43 6.15
CA SER A 85 -11.28 17.24 6.03
C SER A 85 -12.57 16.41 6.13
N LEU A 86 -13.66 17.05 6.57
CA LEU A 86 -15.01 16.57 6.33
C LEU A 86 -15.56 17.25 5.08
N GLN A 87 -16.12 16.45 4.17
CA GLN A 87 -16.78 16.97 2.97
C GLN A 87 -18.25 16.58 2.97
N VAL A 88 -19.12 17.52 2.64
CA VAL A 88 -20.54 17.28 2.42
C VAL A 88 -20.80 17.27 0.92
N PHE A 89 -21.25 16.12 0.42
CA PHE A 89 -21.65 15.92 -0.96
C PHE A 89 -23.18 15.96 -1.06
N ASP A 90 -23.70 16.74 -1.99
CA ASP A 90 -25.15 16.82 -2.30
C ASP A 90 -25.50 15.82 -3.40
N THR A 91 -26.42 14.90 -3.07
CA THR A 91 -26.78 13.79 -3.97
C THR A 91 -27.62 14.23 -5.18
N ALA A 92 -28.29 15.38 -5.11
CA ALA A 92 -29.07 15.91 -6.22
C ALA A 92 -28.21 16.67 -7.23
N THR A 93 -27.33 17.55 -6.75
CA THR A 93 -26.43 18.34 -7.62
C THR A 93 -25.19 17.56 -8.03
N LYS A 94 -24.87 16.44 -7.37
CA LYS A 94 -23.67 15.62 -7.58
C LYS A 94 -22.39 16.42 -7.39
N THR A 95 -22.34 17.28 -6.38
CA THR A 95 -21.19 18.13 -6.07
C THR A 95 -20.90 18.17 -4.57
N VAL A 96 -19.64 18.44 -4.21
CA VAL A 96 -19.25 18.79 -2.84
C VAL A 96 -19.73 20.22 -2.56
N VAL A 97 -20.55 20.38 -1.53
CA VAL A 97 -21.17 21.68 -1.15
C VAL A 97 -20.55 22.32 0.09
N GLN A 98 -19.74 21.57 0.82
CA GLN A 98 -18.95 22.07 1.95
C GLN A 98 -17.70 21.22 2.15
N THR A 99 -16.58 21.88 2.50
CA THR A 99 -15.36 21.25 2.98
C THR A 99 -14.93 21.92 4.27
N ILE A 100 -14.69 21.17 5.34
CA ILE A 100 -14.17 21.64 6.62
C ILE A 100 -12.78 21.03 6.80
N PRO A 101 -11.70 21.79 6.60
CA PRO A 101 -10.34 21.29 6.76
C PRO A 101 -9.94 21.23 8.24
N TYR A 102 -9.03 20.31 8.57
CA TYR A 102 -8.39 20.13 9.87
C TYR A 102 -6.86 20.14 9.69
N GLU A 103 -6.22 21.11 10.31
CA GLU A 103 -4.79 21.36 10.18
C GLU A 103 -4.02 20.96 11.46
N GLY A 104 -2.69 20.90 11.35
CA GLY A 104 -1.80 20.58 12.46
C GLY A 104 -2.09 19.22 13.06
N SER A 105 -2.20 19.10 14.38
CA SER A 105 -2.50 17.85 15.09
C SER A 105 -3.99 17.47 15.13
N GLU A 106 -4.88 18.29 14.56
CA GLU A 106 -6.30 17.95 14.48
C GLU A 106 -6.53 16.77 13.54
N ALA A 107 -7.25 15.75 14.03
CA ALA A 107 -7.42 14.49 13.34
C ALA A 107 -8.88 14.16 13.06
N LEU A 108 -9.05 13.29 12.07
CA LEU A 108 -10.26 12.54 11.76
C LEU A 108 -9.93 11.05 11.71
N TYR A 109 -10.97 10.23 11.77
CA TYR A 109 -10.88 8.80 11.44
C TYR A 109 -12.12 8.40 10.64
N PHE A 110 -12.44 7.10 10.50
CA PHE A 110 -13.47 6.70 9.55
C PHE A 110 -14.91 6.80 10.07
N GLY A 111 -15.13 6.81 11.38
CA GLY A 111 -16.48 6.78 11.97
C GLY A 111 -17.25 8.07 11.71
N VAL A 112 -18.33 8.00 10.95
CA VAL A 112 -19.29 9.09 10.71
C VAL A 112 -20.69 8.56 10.92
N ALA A 113 -21.53 9.28 11.71
CA ALA A 113 -22.91 8.88 11.97
C ALA A 113 -23.82 10.09 12.11
N PHE A 114 -25.04 9.98 11.57
CA PHE A 114 -26.11 10.96 11.80
C PHE A 114 -27.00 10.57 12.98
N SER A 115 -27.56 11.57 13.64
CA SER A 115 -28.72 11.35 14.52
C SER A 115 -29.92 10.87 13.70
N PRO A 116 -30.85 10.07 14.27
CA PRO A 116 -32.00 9.56 13.53
C PRO A 116 -32.90 10.65 12.94
N ASP A 117 -32.96 11.83 13.55
CA ASP A 117 -33.72 12.99 13.06
C ASP A 117 -32.95 13.81 11.99
N GLY A 118 -31.71 13.43 11.69
CA GLY A 118 -30.85 14.08 10.71
C GLY A 118 -30.33 15.48 11.07
N LYS A 119 -30.53 15.93 12.31
CA LYS A 119 -30.15 17.30 12.74
C LYS A 119 -28.75 17.39 13.30
N LYS A 120 -28.17 16.28 13.70
CA LYS A 120 -26.80 16.20 14.20
C LYS A 120 -26.00 15.18 13.42
N MET A 121 -24.71 15.42 13.36
CA MET A 121 -23.73 14.49 12.82
C MET A 121 -22.53 14.37 13.77
N TYR A 122 -21.97 13.20 13.85
CA TYR A 122 -20.82 12.84 14.68
C TYR A 122 -19.71 12.29 13.82
N ALA A 123 -18.45 12.66 14.11
CA ALA A 123 -17.29 12.12 13.44
C ALA A 123 -16.19 11.76 14.43
N SER A 124 -15.66 10.55 14.33
CA SER A 124 -14.53 10.10 15.15
C SER A 124 -13.25 10.84 14.75
N ALA A 125 -12.41 11.15 15.75
CA ALA A 125 -11.19 11.92 15.58
C ALA A 125 -9.93 11.15 16.04
N GLY A 126 -9.97 9.83 16.05
CA GLY A 126 -8.82 8.95 16.28
C GLY A 126 -7.87 9.44 17.38
N GLY A 127 -6.65 9.77 17.02
CA GLY A 127 -5.60 10.22 17.95
C GLY A 127 -5.86 11.51 18.71
N ASN A 128 -6.95 12.25 18.43
CA ASN A 128 -7.38 13.35 19.29
C ASN A 128 -8.25 12.90 20.48
N ASN A 129 -8.54 11.63 20.64
CA ASN A 129 -9.35 11.07 21.73
C ASN A 129 -10.68 11.80 21.92
N LYS A 130 -11.35 12.14 20.82
CA LYS A 130 -12.65 12.83 20.83
C LYS A 130 -13.54 12.38 19.68
N VAL A 131 -14.85 12.58 19.86
CA VAL A 131 -15.83 12.54 18.78
C VAL A 131 -16.28 13.96 18.52
N ARG A 132 -16.13 14.43 17.28
CA ARG A 132 -16.60 15.74 16.84
C ARG A 132 -18.10 15.75 16.71
N VAL A 133 -18.74 16.83 17.09
CA VAL A 133 -20.19 17.00 17.07
C VAL A 133 -20.55 18.17 16.17
N PHE A 134 -21.55 17.99 15.33
CA PHE A 134 -22.04 19.02 14.41
C PHE A 134 -23.54 19.15 14.47
N ASP A 135 -24.05 20.36 14.40
CA ASP A 135 -25.40 20.59 13.93
C ASP A 135 -25.40 20.48 12.41
N PHE A 136 -26.40 19.78 11.87
CA PHE A 136 -26.57 19.61 10.43
C PHE A 136 -27.88 20.23 9.95
N ASN A 137 -27.79 21.18 9.03
CA ASN A 137 -28.95 21.86 8.46
C ASN A 137 -28.73 22.15 6.97
N SER A 138 -29.66 21.70 6.14
CA SER A 138 -29.68 22.03 4.70
C SER A 138 -28.31 21.81 4.00
N GLY A 139 -27.68 20.69 4.26
CA GLY A 139 -26.37 20.34 3.67
C GLY A 139 -25.17 21.06 4.26
N LYS A 140 -25.32 21.71 5.42
CA LYS A 140 -24.23 22.40 6.12
C LYS A 140 -24.00 21.82 7.52
N LEU A 141 -22.73 21.59 7.81
CA LEU A 141 -22.21 21.20 9.12
C LEU A 141 -21.75 22.47 9.88
N ALA A 142 -22.14 22.57 11.13
CA ALA A 142 -21.66 23.58 12.07
C ALA A 142 -21.11 22.89 13.32
N GLU A 143 -19.79 22.93 13.49
CA GLU A 143 -19.08 22.22 14.57
C GLU A 143 -19.46 22.80 15.94
N LYS A 144 -19.59 21.92 16.93
CA LYS A 144 -19.91 22.20 18.34
C LYS A 144 -18.83 21.61 19.24
N ASP A 145 -19.00 21.82 20.55
CA ASP A 145 -18.11 21.21 21.53
C ASP A 145 -18.06 19.70 21.36
N PRO A 146 -16.88 19.10 21.28
CA PRO A 146 -16.72 17.68 21.05
C PRO A 146 -17.06 16.85 22.28
N ILE A 147 -17.34 15.57 22.06
CA ILE A 147 -17.39 14.55 23.10
C ILE A 147 -15.95 14.12 23.36
N LEU A 148 -15.42 14.37 24.56
CA LEU A 148 -14.09 13.94 24.95
C LEU A 148 -14.13 12.47 25.40
N MET A 149 -13.33 11.65 24.73
CA MET A 149 -13.13 10.24 25.10
C MET A 149 -12.00 10.19 26.13
N LYS A 150 -12.35 10.18 27.39
CA LYS A 150 -11.39 10.17 28.50
C LYS A 150 -11.95 9.43 29.71
N ASP A 151 -11.07 8.86 30.51
CA ASP A 151 -11.32 8.27 31.81
C ASP A 151 -10.39 8.92 32.87
N ASP A 152 -10.53 8.48 34.11
CA ASP A 152 -9.70 8.98 35.24
C ASP A 152 -8.21 8.57 35.12
N LYS A 153 -7.89 7.65 34.19
CA LYS A 153 -6.54 7.12 33.96
C LYS A 153 -5.83 7.80 32.79
N ASN A 154 -6.48 8.72 32.09
CA ASN A 154 -6.03 9.28 30.82
C ASN A 154 -5.71 8.22 29.76
N SER A 155 -6.52 7.15 29.68
CA SER A 155 -6.36 6.11 28.68
C SER A 155 -6.46 6.68 27.27
N GLU A 156 -5.69 6.11 26.37
CA GLU A 156 -5.80 6.40 24.95
C GLU A 156 -6.91 5.55 24.36
N PHE A 157 -7.99 6.19 23.92
CA PHE A 157 -9.16 5.49 23.37
C PHE A 157 -9.03 5.26 21.87
N TYR A 158 -8.61 6.25 21.14
CA TYR A 158 -8.55 6.26 19.66
C TYR A 158 -9.91 5.91 19.04
N PRO A 159 -10.94 6.79 19.16
CA PRO A 159 -12.29 6.53 18.66
C PRO A 159 -12.30 6.22 17.16
N ALA A 160 -12.93 5.10 16.81
CA ALA A 160 -13.00 4.54 15.47
C ALA A 160 -14.47 4.50 14.99
N GLY A 161 -15.09 3.34 14.79
CA GLY A 161 -16.48 3.22 14.39
C GLY A 161 -17.44 3.75 15.44
N ILE A 162 -18.50 4.42 14.99
CA ILE A 162 -19.52 5.02 15.87
C ILE A 162 -20.92 4.73 15.36
N SER A 163 -21.86 4.58 16.29
CA SER A 163 -23.27 4.31 15.97
C SER A 163 -24.19 5.03 16.95
N VAL A 164 -25.24 5.71 16.45
CA VAL A 164 -26.24 6.40 17.27
C VAL A 164 -27.43 5.50 17.52
N SER A 165 -27.91 5.43 18.77
CA SER A 165 -29.11 4.65 19.11
C SER A 165 -30.34 5.10 18.33
N PRO A 166 -31.31 4.20 18.01
CA PRO A 166 -32.51 4.57 17.27
C PRO A 166 -33.37 5.65 17.95
N ASP A 167 -33.27 5.80 19.27
CA ASP A 167 -33.95 6.87 20.03
C ASP A 167 -33.17 8.19 20.09
N GLY A 168 -31.96 8.23 19.48
CA GLY A 168 -31.10 9.41 19.45
C GLY A 168 -30.46 9.81 20.78
N LYS A 169 -30.50 8.96 21.81
CA LYS A 169 -30.04 9.32 23.16
C LYS A 169 -28.63 8.83 23.49
N SER A 170 -28.15 7.83 22.80
CA SER A 170 -26.82 7.24 23.05
C SER A 170 -25.99 7.18 21.80
N LEU A 171 -24.70 7.39 21.95
CA LEU A 171 -23.68 7.12 20.97
C LEU A 171 -22.80 5.97 21.46
N TYR A 172 -22.55 4.99 20.62
CA TYR A 172 -21.61 3.90 20.87
C TYR A 172 -20.34 4.16 20.06
N VAL A 173 -19.18 4.04 20.71
CA VAL A 173 -17.87 4.38 20.14
C VAL A 173 -16.94 3.20 20.33
N ALA A 174 -16.48 2.61 19.24
CA ALA A 174 -15.38 1.64 19.27
C ALA A 174 -14.07 2.38 19.55
N ASN A 175 -13.32 1.94 20.56
CA ASN A 175 -12.08 2.54 21.02
C ASN A 175 -10.92 1.62 20.61
N ASN A 176 -10.29 1.94 19.47
CA ASN A 176 -9.39 1.05 18.75
C ASN A 176 -8.15 0.63 19.56
N VAL A 177 -7.53 1.57 20.31
CA VAL A 177 -6.25 1.31 20.98
C VAL A 177 -6.45 0.62 22.33
N ASN A 178 -7.49 0.95 23.10
CA ASN A 178 -7.69 0.35 24.41
C ASN A 178 -8.67 -0.84 24.44
N HIS A 179 -8.99 -1.40 23.27
CA HIS A 179 -9.76 -2.65 23.13
C HIS A 179 -11.12 -2.63 23.81
N SER A 180 -11.82 -1.51 23.70
CA SER A 180 -13.10 -1.31 24.37
C SER A 180 -14.16 -0.69 23.47
N VAL A 181 -15.38 -0.65 23.94
CA VAL A 181 -16.47 0.15 23.37
C VAL A 181 -17.13 0.97 24.46
N SER A 182 -17.33 2.26 24.20
CA SER A 182 -17.96 3.19 25.13
C SER A 182 -19.39 3.52 24.71
N ARG A 183 -20.30 3.64 25.71
CA ARG A 183 -21.61 4.26 25.55
C ARG A 183 -21.61 5.66 26.11
N VAL A 184 -21.93 6.65 25.27
CA VAL A 184 -22.02 8.06 25.59
C VAL A 184 -23.48 8.50 25.67
N ASN A 185 -23.88 9.25 26.70
CA ASN A 185 -25.20 9.89 26.79
C ASN A 185 -25.14 11.22 26.02
N LEU A 186 -25.94 11.34 24.95
CA LEU A 186 -25.94 12.51 24.05
C LEU A 186 -26.67 13.73 24.64
N ALA A 187 -27.33 13.63 25.80
CA ALA A 187 -27.92 14.78 26.47
C ALA A 187 -26.87 15.63 27.21
N ASN A 188 -25.77 15.03 27.64
CA ASN A 188 -24.73 15.68 28.44
C ASN A 188 -23.29 15.35 27.94
N ASN A 189 -23.14 14.61 26.84
CA ASN A 189 -21.87 14.21 26.25
C ASN A 189 -20.93 13.44 27.19
N GLN A 190 -21.49 12.65 28.16
CA GLN A 190 -20.70 11.91 29.14
C GLN A 190 -20.68 10.41 28.82
N ILE A 191 -19.53 9.77 28.99
CA ILE A 191 -19.40 8.30 28.94
C ILE A 191 -20.18 7.74 30.15
N THR A 192 -21.12 6.85 29.89
CA THR A 192 -21.98 6.20 30.91
C THR A 192 -21.57 4.77 31.20
N ALA A 193 -20.89 4.12 30.29
CA ALA A 193 -20.34 2.79 30.44
C ALA A 193 -19.27 2.52 29.39
N THR A 194 -18.28 1.70 29.74
CA THR A 194 -17.27 1.16 28.84
C THR A 194 -17.17 -0.35 29.05
N ALA A 195 -17.18 -1.11 27.98
CA ALA A 195 -17.05 -2.57 27.99
C ALA A 195 -15.79 -3.00 27.23
N ALA A 196 -15.06 -3.95 27.80
CA ALA A 196 -13.97 -4.59 27.07
C ALA A 196 -14.51 -5.46 25.93
N VAL A 197 -13.82 -5.46 24.80
CA VAL A 197 -14.10 -6.28 23.61
C VAL A 197 -12.82 -6.96 23.15
N GLY A 198 -12.77 -7.48 21.92
CA GLY A 198 -11.55 -8.04 21.37
C GLY A 198 -10.56 -6.96 20.93
N LYS A 199 -9.41 -7.39 20.36
CA LYS A 199 -8.30 -6.51 19.99
C LYS A 199 -8.66 -5.55 18.85
N SER A 200 -8.25 -4.30 18.99
CA SER A 200 -8.41 -3.22 17.99
C SER A 200 -9.81 -3.13 17.40
N PRO A 201 -10.87 -2.86 18.23
CA PRO A 201 -12.22 -2.75 17.70
C PRO A 201 -12.30 -1.66 16.64
N TYR A 202 -12.98 -1.98 15.52
CA TYR A 202 -13.06 -1.10 14.36
C TYR A 202 -14.48 -0.56 14.16
N ALA A 203 -15.43 -1.36 13.69
CA ALA A 203 -16.81 -0.95 13.50
C ALA A 203 -17.66 -1.21 14.76
N ALA A 204 -18.70 -0.40 14.95
CA ALA A 204 -19.72 -0.57 15.98
C ALA A 204 -21.09 -0.38 15.32
N GLU A 205 -21.87 -1.45 15.19
CA GLU A 205 -23.16 -1.45 14.50
C GLU A 205 -24.28 -1.98 15.39
N LEU A 206 -25.41 -1.29 15.38
CA LEU A 206 -26.60 -1.66 16.18
C LEU A 206 -27.53 -2.62 15.43
N SER A 207 -28.11 -3.56 16.16
CA SER A 207 -29.28 -4.27 15.65
C SER A 207 -30.41 -3.29 15.33
N LYS A 208 -31.32 -3.68 14.42
CA LYS A 208 -32.44 -2.84 13.98
C LYS A 208 -33.27 -2.27 15.15
N ASP A 209 -33.45 -3.04 16.21
CA ASP A 209 -34.17 -2.63 17.41
C ASP A 209 -33.32 -1.88 18.45
N GLY A 210 -32.01 -1.72 18.16
CA GLY A 210 -31.06 -1.07 19.05
C GLY A 210 -30.72 -1.86 20.32
N SER A 211 -31.14 -3.11 20.46
CA SER A 211 -30.96 -3.91 21.68
C SER A 211 -29.58 -4.62 21.76
N THR A 212 -28.92 -4.76 20.63
CA THR A 212 -27.61 -5.40 20.51
C THR A 212 -26.68 -4.51 19.75
N LEU A 213 -25.46 -4.38 20.26
CA LEU A 213 -24.34 -3.73 19.56
C LEU A 213 -23.38 -4.82 19.09
N TYR A 214 -23.00 -4.78 17.82
CA TYR A 214 -21.98 -5.64 17.21
C TYR A 214 -20.72 -4.83 16.98
N VAL A 215 -19.59 -5.35 17.46
CA VAL A 215 -18.28 -4.69 17.35
C VAL A 215 -17.33 -5.64 16.66
N SER A 216 -16.74 -5.21 15.54
CA SER A 216 -15.67 -5.97 14.89
C SER A 216 -14.34 -5.76 15.62
N ASN A 217 -13.66 -6.86 15.89
CA ASN A 217 -12.35 -6.85 16.54
C ASN A 217 -11.27 -7.06 15.46
N TRP A 218 -10.81 -5.95 14.91
CA TRP A 218 -9.92 -5.93 13.74
C TRP A 218 -8.59 -6.65 13.97
N GLY A 219 -8.04 -6.55 15.19
CA GLY A 219 -6.79 -7.21 15.58
C GLY A 219 -6.91 -8.71 15.85
N GLU A 220 -8.05 -9.31 15.55
CA GLU A 220 -8.28 -10.77 15.71
C GLU A 220 -9.37 -11.25 14.72
N SER A 221 -9.90 -12.43 14.92
CA SER A 221 -10.91 -13.04 14.03
C SER A 221 -12.27 -13.16 14.72
N SER A 222 -12.79 -12.05 15.25
CA SER A 222 -14.04 -12.09 16.03
C SER A 222 -14.92 -10.85 15.90
N ILE A 223 -16.21 -11.03 16.20
CA ILE A 223 -17.22 -9.99 16.44
C ILE A 223 -17.71 -10.13 17.87
N THR A 224 -17.69 -9.04 18.65
CA THR A 224 -18.30 -9.00 19.99
C THR A 224 -19.73 -8.48 19.90
N ALA A 225 -20.69 -9.27 20.37
CA ALA A 225 -22.08 -8.84 20.52
C ALA A 225 -22.36 -8.45 21.97
N LEU A 226 -22.83 -7.21 22.21
CA LEU A 226 -23.15 -6.67 23.55
C LEU A 226 -24.64 -6.33 23.69
N ASN A 227 -25.14 -6.42 24.91
CA ASN A 227 -26.40 -5.88 25.29
C ASN A 227 -26.31 -4.36 25.50
N THR A 228 -27.04 -3.56 24.73
CA THR A 228 -26.97 -2.09 24.81
C THR A 228 -27.49 -1.50 26.12
N LYS A 229 -28.32 -2.23 26.87
CA LYS A 229 -28.92 -1.76 28.14
C LYS A 229 -27.86 -1.64 29.25
N ASP A 230 -27.00 -2.64 29.37
CA ASP A 230 -26.00 -2.76 30.46
C ASP A 230 -24.58 -2.93 29.99
N MET A 231 -24.34 -2.94 28.66
CA MET A 231 -23.04 -3.14 28.01
C MET A 231 -22.39 -4.49 28.33
N SER A 232 -23.14 -5.48 28.76
CA SER A 232 -22.64 -6.84 28.99
C SER A 232 -22.41 -7.57 27.66
N VAL A 233 -21.31 -8.35 27.57
CA VAL A 233 -21.04 -9.19 26.42
C VAL A 233 -22.02 -10.34 26.35
N LYS A 234 -22.85 -10.42 25.30
CA LYS A 234 -23.70 -11.56 24.99
C LYS A 234 -22.91 -12.74 24.45
N LYS A 235 -22.00 -12.45 23.51
CA LYS A 235 -21.17 -13.46 22.86
C LYS A 235 -20.04 -12.86 22.05
N THR A 236 -18.90 -13.55 22.00
CA THR A 236 -17.86 -13.37 20.98
C THR A 236 -18.05 -14.41 19.89
N ILE A 237 -18.15 -13.97 18.63
CA ILE A 237 -18.49 -14.77 17.45
C ILE A 237 -17.23 -14.88 16.59
N SER A 238 -16.72 -16.09 16.39
CA SER A 238 -15.59 -16.31 15.49
C SER A 238 -16.00 -16.09 14.03
N VAL A 239 -15.20 -15.33 13.28
CA VAL A 239 -15.38 -14.99 11.87
C VAL A 239 -14.09 -15.23 11.06
N GLY A 240 -13.84 -14.52 9.98
CA GLY A 240 -12.56 -14.55 9.28
C GLY A 240 -11.54 -13.60 9.90
N LEU A 241 -10.35 -13.54 9.31
CA LEU A 241 -9.22 -12.74 9.78
C LEU A 241 -9.46 -11.25 9.50
N HIS A 242 -9.12 -10.42 10.47
CA HIS A 242 -9.20 -8.97 10.45
C HIS A 242 -10.57 -8.44 9.98
N PRO A 243 -11.65 -8.75 10.73
CA PRO A 243 -12.98 -8.25 10.41
C PRO A 243 -13.03 -6.74 10.63
N ASN A 244 -13.46 -6.01 9.58
CA ASN A 244 -13.59 -4.55 9.61
C ASN A 244 -15.07 -4.12 9.54
N ALA A 245 -15.67 -3.92 8.38
CA ALA A 245 -17.05 -3.46 8.25
C ALA A 245 -18.09 -4.48 8.70
N ILE A 246 -19.14 -3.97 9.31
CA ILE A 246 -20.33 -4.72 9.69
C ILE A 246 -21.56 -4.06 9.02
N ALA A 247 -22.49 -4.87 8.52
CA ALA A 247 -23.79 -4.39 8.08
C ALA A 247 -24.91 -5.27 8.64
N VAL A 248 -26.04 -4.66 8.98
CA VAL A 248 -27.21 -5.35 9.50
C VAL A 248 -28.35 -5.32 8.48
N ASN A 249 -28.89 -6.48 8.12
CA ASN A 249 -29.99 -6.61 7.18
C ASN A 249 -31.25 -5.94 7.76
N PRO A 250 -31.84 -4.95 7.11
CA PRO A 250 -32.95 -4.18 7.63
C PRO A 250 -34.27 -5.00 7.66
N VAL A 251 -34.32 -6.12 6.97
CA VAL A 251 -35.55 -6.96 6.90
C VAL A 251 -35.52 -8.12 7.89
N ASN A 252 -34.49 -8.95 7.83
CA ASN A 252 -34.39 -10.19 8.61
C ASN A 252 -33.43 -10.12 9.81
N GLY A 253 -32.64 -9.02 9.94
CA GLY A 253 -31.72 -8.78 11.06
C GLY A 253 -30.45 -9.57 11.02
N SER A 254 -30.12 -10.26 9.91
CA SER A 254 -28.83 -10.92 9.76
C SER A 254 -27.69 -9.94 9.76
N ILE A 255 -26.53 -10.36 10.23
CA ILE A 255 -25.33 -9.54 10.31
C ILE A 255 -24.33 -10.04 9.25
N TYR A 256 -23.73 -9.12 8.53
CA TYR A 256 -22.67 -9.37 7.59
C TYR A 256 -21.39 -8.75 8.12
N ALA A 257 -20.31 -9.52 8.17
CA ALA A 257 -18.99 -9.04 8.57
C ALA A 257 -17.99 -9.26 7.44
N ALA A 258 -17.35 -8.19 6.98
CA ALA A 258 -16.29 -8.25 6.00
C ALA A 258 -14.99 -8.67 6.71
N ASN A 259 -14.36 -9.75 6.23
CA ASN A 259 -13.13 -10.29 6.77
C ASN A 259 -11.99 -9.97 5.79
N SER A 260 -11.31 -8.86 6.04
CA SER A 260 -10.39 -8.22 5.10
C SER A 260 -9.26 -9.14 4.62
N ASP A 261 -8.65 -9.90 5.53
CA ASP A 261 -7.53 -10.80 5.18
C ASP A 261 -7.94 -12.27 4.98
N SER A 262 -9.24 -12.54 4.95
CA SER A 262 -9.79 -13.85 4.54
C SER A 262 -10.49 -13.82 3.18
N ASP A 263 -10.66 -12.63 2.58
CA ASP A 263 -11.40 -12.41 1.33
C ASP A 263 -12.79 -13.04 1.35
N ASP A 264 -13.49 -12.95 2.49
CA ASP A 264 -14.85 -13.47 2.61
C ASP A 264 -15.74 -12.54 3.44
N ILE A 265 -17.03 -12.75 3.33
CA ILE A 265 -18.04 -12.14 4.19
C ILE A 265 -18.69 -13.23 5.03
N SER A 266 -18.61 -13.10 6.36
CA SER A 266 -19.33 -13.97 7.28
C SER A 266 -20.80 -13.52 7.40
N ILE A 267 -21.74 -14.45 7.20
CA ILE A 267 -23.18 -14.26 7.46
C ILE A 267 -23.51 -14.84 8.82
N ILE A 268 -24.01 -13.97 9.71
CA ILE A 268 -24.25 -14.30 11.12
C ILE A 268 -25.76 -14.25 11.41
N ASP A 269 -26.30 -15.31 11.99
CA ASP A 269 -27.66 -15.34 12.53
C ASP A 269 -27.72 -14.52 13.81
N SER A 270 -28.57 -13.48 13.82
CA SER A 270 -28.68 -12.54 14.96
C SER A 270 -29.31 -13.13 16.21
N LYS A 271 -30.05 -14.24 16.09
CA LYS A 271 -30.71 -14.91 17.23
C LYS A 271 -29.78 -15.93 17.88
N GLN A 272 -29.05 -16.70 17.05
CA GLN A 272 -28.12 -17.72 17.52
C GLN A 272 -26.74 -17.17 17.82
N LEU A 273 -26.41 -15.97 17.31
CA LEU A 273 -25.11 -15.32 17.38
C LEU A 273 -23.99 -16.26 16.90
N LYS A 274 -24.15 -16.81 15.69
CA LYS A 274 -23.18 -17.69 15.06
C LYS A 274 -23.15 -17.48 13.55
N VAL A 275 -21.99 -17.72 12.94
CA VAL A 275 -21.85 -17.76 11.49
C VAL A 275 -22.64 -18.95 10.94
N THR A 276 -23.49 -18.69 9.96
CA THR A 276 -24.31 -19.68 9.26
C THR A 276 -23.81 -19.95 7.85
N ASN A 277 -23.16 -18.97 7.22
CA ASN A 277 -22.60 -19.10 5.88
C ASN A 277 -21.46 -18.09 5.69
N LYS A 278 -20.67 -18.28 4.62
CA LYS A 278 -19.64 -17.37 4.16
C LYS A 278 -19.74 -17.17 2.65
N VAL A 279 -19.52 -15.95 2.20
CA VAL A 279 -19.44 -15.59 0.78
C VAL A 279 -18.01 -15.28 0.43
N ALA A 280 -17.39 -16.12 -0.40
CA ALA A 280 -16.05 -15.87 -0.90
C ALA A 280 -16.06 -14.73 -1.94
N LEU A 281 -15.08 -13.84 -1.85
CA LEU A 281 -14.87 -12.71 -2.74
C LEU A 281 -13.67 -12.91 -3.67
N ALA A 282 -12.97 -14.02 -3.52
CA ALA A 282 -11.86 -14.39 -4.38
C ALA A 282 -12.29 -14.39 -5.86
N PRO A 283 -11.52 -13.81 -6.78
CA PRO A 283 -11.91 -13.67 -8.19
C PRO A 283 -12.03 -15.01 -8.95
N TYR A 284 -11.38 -16.05 -8.44
CA TYR A 284 -11.48 -17.42 -8.96
C TYR A 284 -11.20 -18.45 -7.86
N LYS A 285 -11.65 -19.69 -8.09
CA LYS A 285 -11.44 -20.76 -7.11
C LYS A 285 -9.95 -21.08 -6.93
N GLY A 286 -9.47 -20.93 -5.70
CA GLY A 286 -8.07 -21.18 -5.36
C GLY A 286 -7.16 -19.96 -5.57
N ALA A 287 -7.72 -18.78 -5.86
CA ALA A 287 -6.96 -17.55 -5.80
C ALA A 287 -6.39 -17.33 -4.38
N PRO A 288 -5.17 -16.86 -4.26
CA PRO A 288 -4.66 -16.39 -2.97
C PRO A 288 -5.41 -15.15 -2.52
N THR A 289 -5.14 -14.66 -1.31
CA THR A 289 -5.82 -13.47 -0.77
C THR A 289 -5.39 -12.19 -1.48
N GLY A 290 -6.26 -11.17 -1.44
CA GLY A 290 -5.98 -9.86 -2.07
C GLY A 290 -7.23 -9.03 -2.34
N SER A 291 -8.45 -9.57 -2.16
CA SER A 291 -9.69 -8.81 -2.41
C SER A 291 -9.91 -7.71 -1.36
N GLN A 292 -9.53 -7.95 -0.11
CA GLN A 292 -9.60 -6.99 1.00
C GLN A 292 -10.97 -6.28 1.09
N PRO A 293 -12.08 -6.99 1.40
CA PRO A 293 -13.36 -6.32 1.59
C PRO A 293 -13.30 -5.33 2.75
N ASP A 294 -13.78 -4.11 2.52
CA ASP A 294 -13.58 -2.97 3.42
C ASP A 294 -14.87 -2.25 3.84
N ALA A 295 -15.88 -2.26 3.01
CA ALA A 295 -17.15 -1.61 3.33
C ALA A 295 -18.34 -2.46 2.86
N LEU A 296 -19.45 -2.37 3.60
CA LEU A 296 -20.67 -3.13 3.33
C LEU A 296 -21.91 -2.22 3.34
N THR A 297 -22.85 -2.48 2.43
CA THR A 297 -24.17 -1.85 2.44
C THR A 297 -25.22 -2.86 2.00
N VAL A 298 -26.34 -2.92 2.71
CA VAL A 298 -27.50 -3.79 2.38
C VAL A 298 -28.62 -2.96 1.78
N SER A 299 -29.24 -3.46 0.71
CA SER A 299 -30.45 -2.86 0.13
C SER A 299 -31.61 -2.84 1.10
N LYS A 300 -32.55 -1.92 0.93
CA LYS A 300 -33.71 -1.77 1.83
C LYS A 300 -34.63 -2.98 1.85
N ASP A 301 -34.72 -3.71 0.76
CA ASP A 301 -35.46 -4.96 0.64
C ASP A 301 -34.74 -6.16 1.26
N GLY A 302 -33.48 -5.95 1.71
CA GLY A 302 -32.66 -6.96 2.35
C GLY A 302 -32.15 -8.08 1.44
N LYS A 303 -32.22 -7.92 0.11
CA LYS A 303 -31.89 -8.98 -0.86
C LYS A 303 -30.52 -8.84 -1.49
N THR A 304 -30.00 -7.63 -1.53
CA THR A 304 -28.68 -7.34 -2.12
C THR A 304 -27.74 -6.77 -1.08
N LEU A 305 -26.54 -7.31 -1.02
CA LEU A 305 -25.42 -6.78 -0.25
C LEU A 305 -24.38 -6.27 -1.25
N LEU A 306 -23.90 -5.06 -1.05
CA LEU A 306 -22.74 -4.51 -1.73
C LEU A 306 -21.52 -4.59 -0.81
N ALA A 307 -20.40 -5.04 -1.35
CA ALA A 307 -19.13 -5.07 -0.65
C ALA A 307 -18.05 -4.34 -1.48
N ALA A 308 -17.43 -3.33 -0.91
CA ALA A 308 -16.27 -2.69 -1.51
C ALA A 308 -15.03 -3.54 -1.26
N ASN A 309 -14.41 -4.05 -2.31
CA ASN A 309 -13.19 -4.84 -2.28
C ASN A 309 -12.01 -3.90 -2.54
N ALA A 310 -11.40 -3.39 -1.47
CA ALA A 310 -10.36 -2.36 -1.57
C ALA A 310 -9.14 -2.84 -2.35
N GLY A 311 -8.71 -4.08 -2.15
CA GLY A 311 -7.58 -4.65 -2.85
C GLY A 311 -7.84 -4.89 -4.35
N ASN A 312 -9.09 -5.21 -4.73
CA ASN A 312 -9.46 -5.52 -6.11
C ASN A 312 -9.99 -4.31 -6.90
N ASN A 313 -10.15 -3.15 -6.26
CA ASN A 313 -10.66 -1.94 -6.90
C ASN A 313 -12.06 -2.15 -7.50
N ASP A 314 -12.94 -2.82 -6.78
CA ASP A 314 -14.30 -3.10 -7.23
C ASP A 314 -15.33 -3.06 -6.10
N VAL A 315 -16.59 -3.07 -6.49
CA VAL A 315 -17.73 -3.35 -5.60
C VAL A 315 -18.37 -4.64 -6.04
N ALA A 316 -18.37 -5.64 -5.15
CA ALA A 316 -19.10 -6.89 -5.36
C ALA A 316 -20.60 -6.71 -5.08
N VAL A 317 -21.42 -7.12 -6.04
CA VAL A 317 -22.88 -7.22 -5.90
C VAL A 317 -23.24 -8.65 -5.50
N ILE A 318 -23.81 -8.82 -4.32
CA ILE A 318 -24.03 -10.13 -3.69
C ILE A 318 -25.52 -10.35 -3.49
N ASP A 319 -26.02 -11.49 -3.95
CA ASP A 319 -27.37 -11.96 -3.66
C ASP A 319 -27.39 -12.56 -2.24
N VAL A 320 -28.21 -11.99 -1.38
CA VAL A 320 -28.39 -12.44 0.01
C VAL A 320 -29.87 -12.70 0.34
N GLU A 321 -30.73 -12.83 -0.69
CA GLU A 321 -32.18 -13.12 -0.50
C GLU A 321 -32.35 -14.41 0.28
N LYS A 322 -31.53 -15.42 -0.04
CA LYS A 322 -31.42 -16.67 0.72
C LYS A 322 -30.01 -16.78 1.28
N GLN A 323 -29.87 -16.79 2.58
CA GLN A 323 -28.57 -16.75 3.24
C GLN A 323 -27.69 -17.98 2.97
N ASP A 324 -28.30 -19.15 2.86
CA ASP A 324 -27.65 -20.43 2.54
C ASP A 324 -27.22 -20.56 1.08
N GLU A 325 -27.79 -19.74 0.19
CA GLU A 325 -27.46 -19.67 -1.24
C GLU A 325 -26.73 -18.37 -1.62
N ALA A 326 -26.27 -17.59 -0.64
CA ALA A 326 -25.65 -16.29 -0.87
C ALA A 326 -24.42 -16.41 -1.78
N ARG A 327 -24.32 -15.52 -2.80
CA ARG A 327 -23.26 -15.56 -3.81
C ARG A 327 -23.05 -14.21 -4.46
N VAL A 328 -21.83 -14.01 -4.97
CA VAL A 328 -21.51 -12.87 -5.83
C VAL A 328 -22.25 -13.00 -7.18
N LYS A 329 -22.96 -11.95 -7.56
CA LYS A 329 -23.64 -11.82 -8.87
C LYS A 329 -22.75 -11.19 -9.94
N GLY A 330 -21.86 -10.32 -9.52
CA GLY A 330 -20.93 -9.62 -10.39
C GLY A 330 -20.16 -8.52 -9.65
N LEU A 331 -19.27 -7.87 -10.36
CA LEU A 331 -18.33 -6.87 -9.88
C LEU A 331 -18.53 -5.55 -10.63
N ILE A 332 -18.35 -4.42 -9.96
CA ILE A 332 -18.42 -3.07 -10.54
C ILE A 332 -17.04 -2.44 -10.38
N PRO A 333 -16.34 -2.05 -11.46
CA PRO A 333 -15.02 -1.45 -11.36
C PRO A 333 -15.10 -0.05 -10.73
N THR A 334 -14.18 0.27 -9.83
CA THR A 334 -14.10 1.54 -9.10
C THR A 334 -12.78 2.25 -9.36
N GLY A 335 -12.55 3.39 -8.68
CA GLY A 335 -11.21 3.96 -8.49
C GLY A 335 -10.36 3.11 -7.56
N TRP A 336 -9.16 3.57 -7.27
CA TRP A 336 -8.20 2.82 -6.47
C TRP A 336 -8.59 2.80 -4.99
N TYR A 337 -8.61 1.61 -4.40
CA TYR A 337 -8.83 1.31 -2.99
C TYR A 337 -10.19 1.83 -2.47
N PRO A 338 -11.32 1.20 -2.86
CA PRO A 338 -12.64 1.61 -2.39
C PRO A 338 -12.84 1.28 -0.90
N THR A 339 -13.11 2.33 -0.08
CA THR A 339 -13.25 2.29 1.37
C THR A 339 -14.68 2.56 1.88
N GLY A 340 -15.60 2.82 0.97
CA GLY A 340 -17.00 3.06 1.32
C GLY A 340 -17.91 2.73 0.15
N VAL A 341 -19.07 2.14 0.44
CA VAL A 341 -20.13 1.91 -0.53
C VAL A 341 -21.47 2.21 0.07
N TYR A 342 -22.32 2.97 -0.63
CA TYR A 342 -23.62 3.42 -0.15
C TYR A 342 -24.65 3.28 -1.26
N LEU A 343 -25.87 2.94 -0.87
CA LEU A 343 -27.05 2.98 -1.73
C LEU A 343 -27.82 4.28 -1.52
N GLY A 344 -28.20 4.93 -2.58
CA GLY A 344 -29.07 6.08 -2.54
C GLY A 344 -30.43 5.80 -1.89
N LYS A 345 -31.20 6.84 -1.61
CA LYS A 345 -32.47 6.72 -0.84
C LYS A 345 -33.45 5.69 -1.38
N ASP A 346 -33.50 5.47 -2.67
CA ASP A 346 -34.42 4.56 -3.35
C ASP A 346 -33.75 3.30 -3.90
N ASP A 347 -32.52 3.02 -3.46
CA ASP A 347 -31.65 1.93 -3.91
C ASP A 347 -31.40 1.92 -5.43
N LYS A 348 -31.46 3.09 -6.09
CA LYS A 348 -31.22 3.22 -7.52
C LYS A 348 -29.84 3.69 -7.90
N GLU A 349 -29.14 4.35 -6.99
CA GLU A 349 -27.78 4.84 -7.20
C GLU A 349 -26.82 4.22 -6.22
N ILE A 350 -25.59 3.99 -6.66
CA ILE A 350 -24.46 3.55 -5.86
C ILE A 350 -23.47 4.71 -5.75
N TYR A 351 -22.98 4.93 -4.56
CA TYR A 351 -21.88 5.85 -4.25
C TYR A 351 -20.73 5.02 -3.69
N ALA A 352 -19.59 4.97 -4.39
CA ALA A 352 -18.39 4.28 -3.92
C ALA A 352 -17.28 5.30 -3.66
N ILE A 353 -16.78 5.35 -2.41
CA ILE A 353 -15.65 6.17 -2.00
C ILE A 353 -14.37 5.41 -2.34
N ASN A 354 -13.47 6.01 -3.10
CA ASN A 354 -12.17 5.45 -3.48
C ASN A 354 -11.07 6.26 -2.79
N ALA A 355 -10.36 5.65 -1.87
CA ALA A 355 -9.40 6.37 -1.02
C ALA A 355 -8.20 6.93 -1.79
N LYS A 356 -7.72 6.20 -2.78
CA LYS A 356 -6.56 6.59 -3.59
C LYS A 356 -6.94 7.15 -4.97
N GLY A 357 -8.24 7.33 -5.25
CA GLY A 357 -8.77 7.95 -6.47
C GLY A 357 -8.25 7.32 -7.75
N LEU A 358 -7.42 8.03 -8.49
CA LEU A 358 -6.73 7.54 -9.69
C LEU A 358 -5.20 7.43 -9.50
N GLY A 359 -4.68 7.62 -8.27
CA GLY A 359 -3.26 7.56 -7.97
C GLY A 359 -2.55 8.91 -8.04
N ALA A 360 -1.22 8.87 -7.92
CA ALA A 360 -0.39 10.08 -7.76
C ALA A 360 0.02 10.74 -9.07
N GLY A 361 0.51 9.96 -10.05
CA GLY A 361 1.06 10.49 -11.30
C GLY A 361 2.46 11.13 -11.16
N PRO A 362 2.92 11.88 -12.18
CA PRO A 362 4.26 12.47 -12.19
C PRO A 362 4.42 13.58 -11.14
N ASN A 363 5.63 13.68 -10.56
CA ASN A 363 5.96 14.59 -9.47
C ASN A 363 7.22 15.45 -9.76
N ASP A 364 7.60 15.56 -11.00
CA ASP A 364 8.75 16.36 -11.45
C ASP A 364 8.59 17.85 -11.20
N LYS A 365 7.37 18.36 -11.22
CA LYS A 365 7.02 19.79 -11.07
C LYS A 365 6.63 20.14 -9.65
N SER A 366 5.77 19.33 -9.03
CA SER A 366 5.27 19.60 -7.69
C SER A 366 6.29 19.27 -6.61
N LYS A 367 7.12 18.23 -6.80
CA LYS A 367 8.12 17.74 -5.84
C LYS A 367 7.54 17.63 -4.42
N GLN A 368 6.29 17.14 -4.36
CA GLN A 368 5.60 16.91 -3.11
C GLN A 368 6.06 15.58 -2.49
N TRP A 369 5.89 15.45 -1.20
CA TRP A 369 5.90 14.14 -0.57
C TRP A 369 4.72 13.30 -1.09
N LEU A 370 4.98 12.02 -1.40
CA LEU A 370 4.00 11.13 -2.02
C LEU A 370 2.68 11.04 -1.25
N GLY A 371 2.73 10.96 0.09
CA GLY A 371 1.54 10.93 0.93
C GLY A 371 0.58 12.14 0.78
N ASN A 372 1.08 13.29 0.32
CA ASN A 372 0.26 14.47 0.00
C ASN A 372 -0.41 14.40 -1.37
N MET A 373 0.03 13.48 -2.24
CA MET A 373 -0.48 13.35 -3.60
C MET A 373 -1.69 12.41 -3.69
N ILE A 374 -1.92 11.61 -2.67
CA ILE A 374 -3.00 10.62 -2.64
C ILE A 374 -4.32 11.29 -2.24
N ASN A 375 -5.13 11.59 -3.26
CA ASN A 375 -6.47 12.15 -3.10
C ASN A 375 -7.53 11.17 -3.59
N GLY A 376 -8.67 11.14 -2.90
CA GLY A 376 -9.75 10.22 -3.20
C GLY A 376 -10.69 10.70 -4.30
N SER A 377 -11.59 9.81 -4.67
CA SER A 377 -12.72 10.12 -5.55
C SER A 377 -14.01 9.43 -5.08
N LEU A 378 -15.14 9.96 -5.54
CA LEU A 378 -16.46 9.36 -5.38
C LEU A 378 -16.95 8.89 -6.75
N SER A 379 -17.14 7.59 -6.90
CA SER A 379 -17.82 7.01 -8.07
C SER A 379 -19.33 7.04 -7.85
N ILE A 380 -20.07 7.55 -8.84
CA ILE A 380 -21.53 7.69 -8.79
C ILE A 380 -22.10 7.02 -10.03
N LEU A 381 -22.93 6.01 -9.82
CA LEU A 381 -23.53 5.25 -10.92
C LEU A 381 -24.92 4.74 -10.55
N ASP A 382 -25.73 4.50 -11.57
CA ASP A 382 -26.99 3.79 -11.39
C ASP A 382 -26.72 2.32 -11.03
N VAL A 383 -27.61 1.73 -10.23
CA VAL A 383 -27.55 0.29 -9.95
C VAL A 383 -27.68 -0.48 -11.28
N PRO A 384 -26.67 -1.25 -11.67
CA PRO A 384 -26.63 -1.89 -12.97
C PRO A 384 -27.68 -2.98 -13.11
N ASP A 385 -28.26 -3.12 -14.29
CA ASP A 385 -29.00 -4.32 -14.67
C ASP A 385 -28.05 -5.51 -14.87
N GLN A 386 -28.62 -6.69 -15.16
CA GLN A 386 -27.82 -7.92 -15.29
C GLN A 386 -26.82 -7.87 -16.45
N GLU A 387 -27.20 -7.25 -17.59
CA GLU A 387 -26.33 -7.13 -18.75
C GLU A 387 -25.14 -6.18 -18.46
N GLN A 388 -25.44 -5.04 -17.87
CA GLN A 388 -24.40 -4.07 -17.49
C GLN A 388 -23.49 -4.61 -16.39
N LEU A 389 -24.04 -5.32 -15.40
CA LEU A 389 -23.25 -5.95 -14.34
C LEU A 389 -22.27 -6.99 -14.90
N LYS A 390 -22.72 -7.77 -15.89
CA LYS A 390 -21.82 -8.70 -16.60
C LYS A 390 -20.68 -7.97 -17.30
N LYS A 391 -20.96 -6.89 -18.03
CA LYS A 391 -19.93 -6.07 -18.70
C LYS A 391 -18.94 -5.50 -17.69
N TYR A 392 -19.41 -5.01 -16.55
CA TYR A 392 -18.57 -4.51 -15.46
C TYR A 392 -17.69 -5.63 -14.88
N THR A 393 -18.25 -6.81 -14.66
CA THR A 393 -17.48 -7.98 -14.18
C THR A 393 -16.36 -8.37 -15.13
N ASP A 394 -16.69 -8.46 -16.45
CA ASP A 394 -15.70 -8.78 -17.47
C ASP A 394 -14.59 -7.69 -17.52
N GLN A 395 -14.96 -6.42 -17.34
CA GLN A 395 -14.00 -5.31 -17.29
C GLN A 395 -13.12 -5.35 -16.04
N THR A 396 -13.70 -5.61 -14.86
CA THR A 396 -12.94 -5.74 -13.59
C THR A 396 -11.92 -6.87 -13.68
N ASN A 397 -12.33 -8.03 -14.15
CA ASN A 397 -11.44 -9.17 -14.33
C ASN A 397 -10.28 -8.86 -15.30
N LYS A 398 -10.57 -8.13 -16.38
CA LYS A 398 -9.54 -7.66 -17.31
C LYS A 398 -8.59 -6.63 -16.68
N ASN A 399 -9.12 -5.71 -15.90
CA ASN A 399 -8.34 -4.69 -15.20
C ASN A 399 -7.30 -5.30 -14.26
N ASN A 400 -7.70 -6.34 -13.52
CA ASN A 400 -6.90 -6.99 -12.50
C ASN A 400 -6.10 -8.18 -13.04
N ASN A 401 -6.00 -8.33 -14.37
CA ASN A 401 -5.29 -9.44 -15.01
C ASN A 401 -5.69 -10.82 -14.45
N VAL A 402 -6.96 -10.98 -14.08
CA VAL A 402 -7.46 -12.26 -13.52
C VAL A 402 -7.17 -13.40 -14.50
N PRO A 403 -6.45 -14.47 -14.10
CA PRO A 403 -6.10 -15.55 -14.98
C PRO A 403 -7.36 -16.21 -15.56
N GLN A 404 -7.51 -16.16 -16.88
CA GLN A 404 -8.55 -16.90 -17.57
C GLN A 404 -8.01 -18.28 -17.95
N ALA A 405 -8.82 -19.33 -17.81
CA ALA A 405 -8.44 -20.72 -18.05
C ALA A 405 -7.84 -21.01 -19.45
N SER A 406 -7.90 -20.04 -20.36
CA SER A 406 -7.39 -20.16 -21.73
C SER A 406 -6.38 -19.07 -22.15
N GLN A 407 -5.99 -18.14 -21.25
CA GLN A 407 -5.16 -16.99 -21.62
C GLN A 407 -4.19 -16.61 -20.51
N ASN A 408 -3.15 -17.41 -20.34
CA ASN A 408 -1.95 -16.94 -19.65
C ASN A 408 -1.08 -16.16 -20.64
N SER A 409 -1.51 -14.96 -21.02
CA SER A 409 -0.91 -14.15 -22.07
C SER A 409 0.54 -13.73 -21.80
N TRP A 410 0.95 -13.69 -20.54
CA TRP A 410 2.34 -13.37 -20.17
C TRP A 410 3.29 -14.56 -20.38
N TRP A 411 2.81 -15.81 -20.43
CA TRP A 411 3.64 -16.95 -20.79
C TRP A 411 4.12 -16.88 -22.25
N ASP A 412 3.37 -16.22 -23.11
CA ASP A 412 3.79 -15.96 -24.48
C ASP A 412 4.90 -14.91 -24.58
N MET A 413 5.14 -14.12 -23.53
CA MET A 413 6.25 -13.17 -23.46
C MET A 413 7.60 -13.87 -23.29
N ASN A 414 7.64 -15.03 -22.66
CA ASN A 414 8.84 -15.88 -22.64
C ASN A 414 8.95 -16.65 -23.97
N LYS A 415 9.69 -16.08 -24.91
CA LYS A 415 9.98 -16.72 -26.21
C LYS A 415 11.06 -17.81 -26.11
N ASP A 416 11.75 -17.90 -24.97
CA ASP A 416 12.77 -18.91 -24.73
C ASP A 416 12.15 -20.15 -24.03
N ASN A 417 11.71 -21.12 -24.82
CA ASN A 417 11.18 -22.40 -24.33
C ASN A 417 12.27 -23.40 -23.92
N SER A 418 13.50 -22.95 -23.73
CA SER A 418 14.61 -23.80 -23.30
C SER A 418 14.41 -24.29 -21.88
N GLU A 419 14.66 -25.60 -21.63
CA GLU A 419 14.74 -26.17 -20.27
C GLU A 419 15.80 -25.48 -19.38
N ALA A 420 16.73 -24.75 -19.99
CA ALA A 420 17.79 -23.98 -19.31
C ALA A 420 17.35 -22.55 -18.93
N PHE A 421 16.12 -22.16 -19.26
CA PHE A 421 15.64 -20.81 -18.89
C PHE A 421 15.46 -20.73 -17.36
N PRO A 422 16.02 -19.67 -16.71
CA PRO A 422 16.15 -19.69 -15.24
C PRO A 422 14.85 -19.46 -14.47
N ILE A 423 13.81 -18.91 -15.09
CA ILE A 423 12.53 -18.66 -14.44
C ILE A 423 11.49 -19.65 -14.98
N PRO A 424 11.03 -20.64 -14.17
CA PRO A 424 9.92 -21.51 -14.53
C PRO A 424 8.64 -20.72 -14.79
N ARG A 425 7.78 -21.19 -15.68
CA ARG A 425 6.50 -20.52 -16.01
C ARG A 425 5.43 -20.68 -14.92
N TYR A 426 5.53 -21.76 -14.16
CA TYR A 426 4.65 -22.05 -13.02
C TYR A 426 5.38 -22.89 -11.98
N PRO A 427 4.96 -22.86 -10.72
CA PRO A 427 5.58 -23.68 -9.67
C PRO A 427 5.54 -25.17 -10.03
N GLY A 428 6.69 -25.83 -10.00
CA GLY A 428 6.81 -27.23 -10.35
C GLY A 428 7.07 -27.53 -11.83
N GLU A 429 7.16 -26.51 -12.70
CA GLU A 429 7.65 -26.67 -14.07
C GLU A 429 9.18 -26.76 -14.08
N GLY A 430 9.72 -27.97 -14.04
CA GLY A 430 11.15 -28.15 -14.12
C GLY A 430 11.91 -27.66 -12.88
N LYS A 431 13.23 -27.51 -13.01
CA LYS A 431 14.10 -26.98 -11.98
C LYS A 431 14.88 -25.78 -12.53
N SER A 432 14.77 -24.65 -11.86
CA SER A 432 15.63 -23.50 -12.14
C SER A 432 17.11 -23.88 -11.98
N PRO A 433 18.02 -23.42 -12.85
CA PRO A 433 19.45 -23.50 -12.61
C PRO A 433 19.89 -22.63 -11.42
N ILE A 434 19.11 -21.64 -11.05
CA ILE A 434 19.32 -20.78 -9.88
C ILE A 434 18.82 -21.53 -8.64
N LYS A 435 19.69 -21.67 -7.64
CA LYS A 435 19.41 -22.39 -6.38
C LYS A 435 19.40 -21.47 -5.16
N HIS A 436 20.05 -20.31 -5.29
CA HIS A 436 20.21 -19.34 -4.25
C HIS A 436 19.65 -18.00 -4.70
N VAL A 437 18.79 -17.41 -3.91
CA VAL A 437 18.22 -16.08 -4.13
C VAL A 437 18.60 -15.20 -2.94
N ILE A 438 19.25 -14.09 -3.22
CA ILE A 438 19.54 -13.02 -2.25
C ILE A 438 18.63 -11.86 -2.57
N TYR A 439 17.76 -11.50 -1.65
CA TYR A 439 16.81 -10.41 -1.77
C TYR A 439 17.23 -9.25 -0.90
N VAL A 440 17.64 -8.15 -1.54
CA VAL A 440 18.09 -6.93 -0.86
C VAL A 440 16.96 -5.92 -0.86
N ILE A 441 16.55 -5.49 0.34
CA ILE A 441 15.53 -4.47 0.56
C ILE A 441 16.25 -3.19 1.02
N LYS A 442 15.92 -2.08 0.36
CA LYS A 442 16.50 -0.74 0.57
C LYS A 442 15.40 0.27 0.89
N GLU A 443 15.76 1.54 1.09
CA GLU A 443 14.87 2.58 1.59
C GLU A 443 14.79 3.82 0.68
N ASN A 444 13.56 4.12 0.24
CA ASN A 444 13.01 5.41 -0.10
C ASN A 444 13.53 6.18 -1.32
N GLN A 445 14.11 5.56 -2.34
CA GLN A 445 14.56 6.31 -3.51
C GLN A 445 13.70 6.08 -4.75
N THR A 446 13.41 7.17 -5.50
CA THR A 446 12.79 7.06 -6.83
C THR A 446 13.82 6.71 -7.91
N TYR A 447 13.31 6.23 -9.05
CA TYR A 447 14.15 5.96 -10.22
C TYR A 447 14.93 7.20 -10.65
N ASP A 448 14.28 8.34 -10.83
CA ASP A 448 14.95 9.55 -11.29
C ASP A 448 15.94 10.13 -10.28
N GLN A 449 15.72 9.97 -8.98
CA GLN A 449 16.67 10.42 -7.97
C GLN A 449 18.02 9.70 -8.08
N VAL A 450 18.03 8.42 -8.45
CA VAL A 450 19.22 7.59 -8.59
C VAL A 450 19.64 7.45 -10.05
N PHE A 451 18.74 6.99 -10.93
CA PHE A 451 19.03 6.65 -12.32
C PHE A 451 18.58 7.70 -13.34
N GLY A 452 18.17 8.90 -12.90
CA GLY A 452 17.79 9.96 -13.83
C GLY A 452 18.86 10.31 -14.84
N ASP A 453 20.15 10.15 -14.48
CA ASP A 453 21.30 10.38 -15.35
C ASP A 453 21.85 9.10 -16.02
N ALA A 454 21.13 7.97 -15.94
CA ALA A 454 21.54 6.73 -16.60
C ALA A 454 21.34 6.81 -18.12
N GLU A 455 22.33 6.35 -18.86
CA GLU A 455 22.37 6.48 -20.33
C GLU A 455 21.34 5.55 -21.01
N ASN A 456 20.64 6.07 -22.01
CA ASN A 456 19.69 5.33 -22.87
C ASN A 456 18.50 4.71 -22.13
N THR A 457 18.11 5.30 -21.02
CA THR A 457 16.94 4.90 -20.19
C THR A 457 15.87 5.99 -20.19
N ASN A 458 14.71 5.69 -19.61
CA ASN A 458 13.66 6.69 -19.38
C ASN A 458 13.93 7.45 -18.06
N GLY A 459 15.08 8.13 -17.96
CA GLY A 459 15.48 8.94 -16.81
C GLY A 459 15.44 10.44 -17.09
N ASP A 460 15.20 11.27 -16.07
CA ASP A 460 15.36 12.74 -16.14
C ASP A 460 16.61 13.17 -15.33
N PRO A 461 17.71 13.56 -16.02
CA PRO A 461 18.95 13.97 -15.34
C PRO A 461 18.79 15.18 -14.42
N SER A 462 17.78 16.01 -14.63
CA SER A 462 17.53 17.18 -13.77
C SER A 462 17.08 16.80 -12.37
N LEU A 463 16.50 15.60 -12.22
CA LEU A 463 16.01 15.05 -10.97
C LEU A 463 17.03 14.16 -10.25
N ALA A 464 18.13 13.76 -10.94
CA ALA A 464 19.18 12.92 -10.36
C ALA A 464 19.95 13.68 -9.27
N ILE A 465 19.56 13.49 -8.01
CA ILE A 465 20.25 14.05 -6.85
C ILE A 465 21.25 13.07 -6.24
N TYR A 466 21.07 11.78 -6.49
CA TYR A 466 21.97 10.69 -6.11
C TYR A 466 22.49 9.92 -7.33
N GLY A 467 22.73 10.63 -8.45
CA GLY A 467 23.17 10.04 -9.70
C GLY A 467 24.54 9.37 -9.61
N LYS A 468 25.13 9.07 -10.76
CA LYS A 468 26.34 8.25 -10.92
C LYS A 468 27.53 8.61 -10.02
N ASP A 469 27.69 9.88 -9.65
CA ASP A 469 28.79 10.32 -8.76
C ASP A 469 28.59 9.84 -7.30
N VAL A 470 27.35 9.62 -6.87
CA VAL A 470 26.98 9.13 -5.55
C VAL A 470 26.81 7.61 -5.55
N THR A 471 26.23 7.07 -6.63
CA THR A 471 25.85 5.67 -6.77
C THR A 471 26.54 4.97 -7.96
N PRO A 472 27.89 4.96 -8.02
CA PRO A 472 28.62 4.38 -9.15
C PRO A 472 28.42 2.86 -9.29
N ASN A 473 28.20 2.14 -8.17
CA ASN A 473 27.95 0.70 -8.21
C ASN A 473 26.57 0.38 -8.73
N HIS A 474 25.51 1.09 -8.29
CA HIS A 474 24.16 0.94 -8.85
C HIS A 474 24.17 1.13 -10.37
N HIS A 475 24.80 2.20 -10.86
CA HIS A 475 24.90 2.49 -12.29
C HIS A 475 25.68 1.42 -13.05
N LYS A 476 26.77 0.92 -12.47
CA LYS A 476 27.55 -0.14 -13.10
C LYS A 476 26.82 -1.47 -13.11
N LEU A 477 26.09 -1.80 -12.02
CA LEU A 477 25.28 -3.00 -11.93
C LEU A 477 24.15 -2.97 -12.95
N ALA A 478 23.39 -1.88 -13.01
CA ALA A 478 22.33 -1.71 -14.00
C ALA A 478 22.87 -1.82 -15.44
N LYS A 479 24.00 -1.16 -15.74
CA LYS A 479 24.63 -1.19 -17.07
C LYS A 479 25.24 -2.54 -17.42
N GLN A 480 25.82 -3.28 -16.46
CA GLN A 480 26.45 -4.57 -16.69
C GLN A 480 25.43 -5.69 -16.85
N PHE A 481 24.38 -5.72 -16.03
CA PHE A 481 23.36 -6.75 -16.02
C PHE A 481 22.15 -6.31 -16.84
N VAL A 482 21.08 -5.89 -16.21
CA VAL A 482 19.88 -5.36 -16.87
C VAL A 482 19.40 -4.12 -16.16
N THR A 483 19.07 -3.09 -16.92
CA THR A 483 18.47 -1.86 -16.38
C THR A 483 16.94 -1.99 -16.46
N LEU A 484 16.28 -1.85 -15.32
CA LEU A 484 14.80 -1.81 -15.23
C LEU A 484 14.39 -0.35 -15.11
N ASP A 485 13.95 0.28 -16.22
CA ASP A 485 13.63 1.71 -16.22
C ASP A 485 12.12 2.01 -16.09
N ASN A 486 11.33 0.96 -15.84
CA ASN A 486 9.88 1.03 -15.69
C ASN A 486 9.41 0.12 -14.55
N PHE A 487 10.07 0.26 -13.38
CA PHE A 487 9.75 -0.46 -12.15
C PHE A 487 9.06 0.48 -11.15
N TYR A 488 8.08 -0.06 -10.43
CA TYR A 488 7.29 0.68 -9.44
C TYR A 488 7.29 -0.03 -8.08
N ALA A 489 7.54 0.73 -7.01
CA ALA A 489 7.21 0.31 -5.66
C ALA A 489 5.70 0.48 -5.44
N ASP A 490 5.06 -0.50 -4.79
CA ASP A 490 3.60 -0.49 -4.61
C ASP A 490 3.15 0.29 -3.38
N ALA A 491 4.08 0.81 -2.64
CA ALA A 491 3.90 1.48 -1.37
C ALA A 491 4.05 2.99 -1.45
N GLU A 492 3.40 3.69 -0.52
CA GLU A 492 3.52 5.13 -0.35
C GLU A 492 4.60 5.53 0.67
N VAL A 493 4.86 4.67 1.66
CA VAL A 493 5.80 4.89 2.77
C VAL A 493 6.35 3.56 3.28
N SER A 494 7.42 3.58 4.08
CA SER A 494 8.06 2.34 4.57
C SER A 494 7.11 1.45 5.39
N ALA A 495 6.15 2.03 6.12
CA ALA A 495 5.14 1.27 6.87
C ALA A 495 4.36 0.28 6.00
N ASP A 496 3.98 0.65 4.78
CA ASP A 496 3.36 -0.28 3.84
C ASP A 496 4.39 -0.91 2.89
N GLY A 497 5.55 -0.29 2.67
CA GLY A 497 6.63 -0.76 1.81
C GLY A 497 7.22 -2.08 2.23
N HIS A 498 7.61 -2.21 3.48
CA HIS A 498 8.12 -3.48 4.01
C HIS A 498 7.08 -4.60 3.97
N ASN A 499 5.79 -4.26 4.09
CA ASN A 499 4.72 -5.25 3.92
C ASN A 499 4.56 -5.66 2.45
N TRP A 500 4.62 -4.72 1.49
CA TRP A 500 4.60 -5.02 0.07
C TRP A 500 5.80 -5.87 -0.37
N THR A 501 7.00 -5.53 0.09
CA THR A 501 8.23 -6.26 -0.27
C THR A 501 8.31 -7.67 0.30
N THR A 502 7.58 -7.96 1.37
CA THR A 502 7.70 -9.23 2.09
C THR A 502 6.44 -10.11 2.04
N GLN A 503 5.25 -9.52 1.82
CA GLN A 503 3.96 -10.22 1.76
C GLN A 503 3.23 -10.05 0.42
N GLY A 504 3.74 -9.22 -0.52
CA GLY A 504 3.07 -8.90 -1.78
C GLY A 504 1.79 -8.06 -1.62
N LYS A 505 1.54 -7.51 -0.45
CA LYS A 505 0.46 -6.55 -0.15
C LYS A 505 0.67 -5.87 1.20
N ALA A 506 0.14 -4.67 1.37
CA ALA A 506 -0.18 -4.12 2.67
C ALA A 506 -1.65 -4.39 2.99
N ASN A 507 -1.94 -4.87 4.18
CA ASN A 507 -3.32 -5.17 4.57
C ASN A 507 -4.08 -3.89 4.95
N ASP A 508 -5.40 -4.02 5.16
CA ASP A 508 -6.28 -2.90 5.48
C ASP A 508 -5.86 -2.14 6.76
N TYR A 509 -5.33 -2.85 7.75
CA TYR A 509 -4.81 -2.23 8.98
C TYR A 509 -3.64 -1.28 8.68
N VAL A 510 -2.67 -1.73 7.93
CA VAL A 510 -1.51 -0.93 7.51
C VAL A 510 -1.99 0.26 6.69
N GLN A 511 -2.78 0.03 5.64
CA GLN A 511 -3.25 1.06 4.70
C GLN A 511 -4.00 2.21 5.37
N LYS A 512 -4.73 1.97 6.45
CA LYS A 512 -5.52 2.99 7.14
C LYS A 512 -4.82 3.66 8.33
N ASN A 513 -3.76 3.06 8.86
CA ASN A 513 -3.13 3.57 10.08
C ASN A 513 -1.80 4.29 9.83
N TRP A 514 -1.03 3.93 8.79
CA TRP A 514 0.19 4.68 8.48
C TRP A 514 -0.09 6.17 8.23
N LEU A 515 -1.25 6.50 7.67
CA LEU A 515 -1.69 7.87 7.39
C LEU A 515 -1.61 8.78 8.61
N ALA A 516 -2.13 8.30 9.74
CA ALA A 516 -2.14 9.05 11.00
C ALA A 516 -0.75 9.10 11.65
N ASN A 517 0.04 8.05 11.54
CA ASN A 517 1.40 8.01 12.07
C ASN A 517 2.30 9.01 11.34
N TYR A 518 2.41 8.90 10.02
CA TYR A 518 3.30 9.74 9.18
C TYR A 518 2.85 11.21 9.08
N SER A 519 1.62 11.54 9.44
CA SER A 519 1.11 12.92 9.46
C SER A 519 1.06 13.54 10.87
N GLY A 520 1.63 12.89 11.87
CA GLY A 520 1.69 13.41 13.24
C GLY A 520 0.32 13.50 13.93
N LYS A 521 -0.61 12.56 13.62
CA LYS A 521 -1.97 12.53 14.17
C LYS A 521 -2.10 11.58 15.37
N ASN A 522 -1.05 11.45 16.17
CA ASN A 522 -1.00 10.66 17.40
C ASN A 522 -1.37 9.17 17.19
N ARG A 523 -0.74 8.53 16.21
CA ARG A 523 -0.72 7.09 16.05
C ARG A 523 0.70 6.58 16.22
N ASP A 524 0.89 5.55 17.03
CA ASP A 524 2.18 4.90 17.19
C ASP A 524 2.55 4.10 15.92
N TYR A 525 3.85 3.92 15.68
CA TYR A 525 4.36 3.07 14.61
C TYR A 525 4.31 1.62 15.06
N ASP A 526 3.52 0.79 14.38
CA ASP A 526 3.27 -0.61 14.72
C ASP A 526 3.15 -1.52 13.47
N PHE A 527 3.96 -1.22 12.45
CA PHE A 527 3.81 -1.81 11.13
C PHE A 527 4.82 -2.89 10.79
N ASP A 528 5.93 -2.98 11.51
CA ASP A 528 7.01 -3.92 11.22
C ASP A 528 6.77 -5.29 11.86
N GLY A 529 6.63 -6.29 11.02
CA GLY A 529 6.61 -7.68 11.43
C GLY A 529 5.45 -8.11 12.33
N GLY A 530 4.37 -7.34 12.35
CA GLY A 530 3.19 -7.70 13.12
C GLY A 530 2.98 -6.96 14.42
N GLY A 531 3.40 -5.73 14.48
CA GLY A 531 3.06 -4.82 15.54
C GLY A 531 3.97 -4.94 16.72
N GLY A 532 4.96 -4.19 16.75
CA GLY A 532 5.88 -4.30 17.80
C GLY A 532 6.08 -3.06 18.63
N GLY A 533 5.48 -2.00 18.31
CA GLY A 533 5.73 -0.75 19.00
C GLY A 533 4.78 -0.52 20.15
N SER A 534 5.23 -0.57 21.31
CA SER A 534 4.84 0.19 22.48
C SER A 534 3.52 -0.09 23.20
N LYS A 535 2.36 -0.16 22.58
CA LYS A 535 1.11 -0.19 23.36
C LYS A 535 0.05 -1.13 22.81
N LEU A 536 0.15 -1.47 21.56
CA LEU A 536 -0.73 -2.44 20.93
C LEU A 536 -0.07 -3.79 21.11
N ASP A 537 -0.58 -4.56 22.05
CA ASP A 537 -0.17 -5.92 22.31
C ASP A 537 0.18 -6.69 21.03
N GLU A 538 1.09 -7.58 21.16
CA GLU A 538 1.65 -8.67 20.37
C GLU A 538 0.73 -9.37 19.34
N ALA A 539 -0.36 -8.71 18.88
CA ALA A 539 -1.19 -9.26 17.83
C ALA A 539 -0.56 -9.01 16.45
N PRO A 540 -0.59 -9.98 15.54
CA PRO A 540 -0.03 -9.86 14.21
C PRO A 540 -0.94 -8.99 13.31
N TYR A 541 -1.13 -7.72 13.64
CA TYR A 541 -2.02 -6.81 12.93
C TYR A 541 -1.69 -6.65 11.45
N THR A 542 -0.42 -6.75 11.10
CA THR A 542 0.08 -6.51 9.74
C THR A 542 0.27 -7.78 8.94
N ARG A 543 0.29 -8.95 9.61
CA ARG A 543 0.56 -10.23 8.97
C ARG A 543 -0.66 -10.76 8.23
N SER A 544 -0.50 -11.05 6.95
CA SER A 544 -1.54 -11.68 6.15
C SER A 544 -1.70 -13.17 6.49
N LYS A 545 -2.76 -13.79 5.99
CA LYS A 545 -3.06 -15.22 6.19
C LYS A 545 -1.94 -16.13 5.68
N GLU A 546 -1.34 -15.79 4.58
CA GLU A 546 -0.26 -16.54 3.94
C GLU A 546 1.08 -16.35 4.65
N GLY A 547 1.23 -15.27 5.40
CA GLY A 547 2.47 -14.84 6.03
C GLY A 547 3.39 -14.10 5.08
N TYR A 548 4.66 -14.12 5.39
CA TYR A 548 5.74 -13.49 4.62
C TYR A 548 6.40 -14.48 3.65
N ILE A 549 7.15 -14.00 2.68
CA ILE A 549 7.85 -14.83 1.69
C ILE A 549 8.76 -15.90 2.35
N TRP A 550 9.38 -15.58 3.48
CA TRP A 550 10.18 -16.57 4.23
C TRP A 550 9.33 -17.66 4.87
N ASP A 551 8.11 -17.36 5.32
CA ASP A 551 7.18 -18.37 5.84
C ASP A 551 6.83 -19.39 4.74
N VAL A 552 6.54 -18.88 3.53
CA VAL A 552 6.23 -19.72 2.38
C VAL A 552 7.46 -20.52 1.95
N ALA A 553 8.64 -19.92 1.96
CA ALA A 553 9.89 -20.59 1.63
C ALA A 553 10.20 -21.73 2.64
N MET A 554 10.16 -21.46 3.94
CA MET A 554 10.39 -22.45 4.98
C MET A 554 9.34 -23.56 4.94
N LYS A 555 8.07 -23.25 4.73
CA LYS A 555 7.00 -24.22 4.57
C LYS A 555 7.21 -25.14 3.35
N ALA A 556 7.83 -24.62 2.30
CA ALA A 556 8.24 -25.40 1.12
C ALA A 556 9.57 -26.14 1.31
N GLY A 557 10.15 -26.14 2.51
CA GLY A 557 11.41 -26.81 2.84
C GLY A 557 12.66 -26.15 2.29
N LYS A 558 12.59 -24.86 1.98
CA LYS A 558 13.77 -24.07 1.58
C LYS A 558 14.51 -23.58 2.81
N SER A 559 15.84 -23.65 2.76
CA SER A 559 16.66 -23.02 3.78
C SER A 559 16.62 -21.51 3.62
N PHE A 560 16.49 -20.82 4.75
CA PHE A 560 16.32 -19.36 4.81
C PHE A 560 17.28 -18.72 5.81
N ARG A 561 17.71 -17.48 5.54
CA ARG A 561 18.46 -16.67 6.48
C ARG A 561 18.06 -15.20 6.32
N ASN A 562 17.83 -14.54 7.44
CA ASN A 562 17.42 -13.14 7.50
C ASN A 562 18.54 -12.27 8.10
N TYR A 563 18.81 -11.16 7.45
CA TYR A 563 19.75 -10.13 7.87
C TYR A 563 19.01 -8.80 8.00
N GLY A 564 18.35 -8.59 9.14
CA GLY A 564 17.83 -7.32 9.59
C GLY A 564 16.36 -7.02 9.29
N GLU A 565 15.77 -7.57 8.23
CA GLU A 565 14.39 -7.31 7.86
C GLU A 565 13.42 -7.85 8.92
N PHE A 566 12.62 -6.99 9.54
CA PHE A 566 11.72 -7.32 10.66
C PHE A 566 12.35 -8.08 11.84
N ALA A 567 13.68 -8.10 11.96
CA ALA A 567 14.36 -8.85 13.00
C ALA A 567 14.30 -8.16 14.36
N TYR A 568 14.21 -6.84 14.36
CA TYR A 568 14.18 -6.01 15.57
C TYR A 568 13.13 -4.92 15.46
N ARG A 569 12.53 -4.56 16.59
CA ARG A 569 11.62 -3.42 16.75
C ARG A 569 12.25 -2.32 17.60
N TYR A 570 11.94 -1.07 17.28
CA TYR A 570 12.33 0.06 18.12
C TYR A 570 11.43 0.16 19.35
N ASP A 571 12.04 0.24 20.54
CA ASP A 571 11.36 0.53 21.79
C ASP A 571 11.52 2.01 22.14
N PRO A 572 10.45 2.83 22.04
CA PRO A 572 10.53 4.26 22.31
C PRO A 572 10.74 4.61 23.79
N GLU A 573 10.45 3.69 24.71
CA GLU A 573 10.65 3.93 26.15
C GLU A 573 12.12 3.78 26.53
N THR A 574 12.74 2.71 26.06
CA THR A 574 14.17 2.44 26.32
C THR A 574 15.09 3.09 25.30
N LYS A 575 14.54 3.53 24.14
CA LYS A 575 15.28 4.02 22.97
C LYS A 575 16.30 2.99 22.46
N THR A 576 15.94 1.74 22.49
CA THR A 576 16.78 0.61 22.05
C THR A 576 16.01 -0.27 21.09
N TYR A 577 16.75 -1.06 20.30
CA TYR A 577 16.17 -2.09 19.44
C TYR A 577 16.05 -3.38 20.23
N LEU A 578 14.85 -3.90 20.33
CA LEU A 578 14.54 -5.18 20.96
C LEU A 578 14.30 -6.22 19.85
N PRO A 579 14.66 -7.49 20.05
CA PRO A 579 14.26 -8.55 19.14
C PRO A 579 12.76 -8.55 18.93
N ASN A 580 12.30 -8.73 17.68
CA ASN A 580 10.88 -8.89 17.41
C ASN A 580 10.33 -10.11 18.14
N ASN A 581 9.06 -10.03 18.51
CA ASN A 581 8.39 -11.15 19.15
C ASN A 581 8.35 -12.35 18.17
N PRO A 582 8.92 -13.50 18.54
CA PRO A 582 8.90 -14.68 17.68
C PRO A 582 7.48 -15.15 17.32
N ASP A 583 6.47 -14.81 18.11
CA ASP A 583 5.08 -15.13 17.81
C ASP A 583 4.51 -14.31 16.65
N THR A 584 5.14 -13.17 16.31
CA THR A 584 4.70 -12.27 15.23
C THR A 584 5.55 -12.41 13.97
N THR A 585 6.84 -12.71 14.13
CA THR A 585 7.77 -12.92 13.02
C THR A 585 8.63 -14.14 13.35
N ASP A 586 8.07 -15.33 13.12
CA ASP A 586 8.79 -16.56 13.42
C ASP A 586 9.79 -16.90 12.31
N PHE A 587 11.02 -16.48 12.50
CA PHE A 587 12.13 -16.92 11.64
C PHE A 587 12.66 -18.32 11.97
N GLY A 588 12.12 -18.98 13.00
CA GLY A 588 12.63 -20.30 13.45
C GLY A 588 14.12 -20.26 13.84
N GLY A 589 14.62 -19.10 14.30
CA GLY A 589 16.05 -18.89 14.57
C GLY A 589 16.92 -18.62 13.33
N ASN A 590 16.32 -18.53 12.15
CA ASN A 590 17.05 -18.31 10.89
C ASN A 590 17.32 -16.81 10.64
N TYR A 591 17.80 -16.08 11.61
CA TYR A 591 18.26 -14.70 11.46
C TYR A 591 19.61 -14.50 12.15
N ASP A 592 20.36 -13.50 11.69
CA ASP A 592 21.60 -13.11 12.35
C ASP A 592 21.33 -12.12 13.49
N PRO A 593 21.55 -12.50 14.76
CA PRO A 593 21.31 -11.63 15.91
C PRO A 593 22.32 -10.48 16.03
N ASN A 594 23.42 -10.52 15.29
CA ASN A 594 24.45 -9.48 15.29
C ASN A 594 24.29 -8.49 14.14
N TYR A 595 23.40 -8.79 13.16
CA TYR A 595 23.16 -7.93 12.02
C TYR A 595 22.32 -6.71 12.45
N PRO A 596 22.84 -5.47 12.32
CA PRO A 596 22.10 -4.28 12.70
C PRO A 596 20.87 -4.10 11.81
N SER A 597 19.67 -4.03 12.41
CA SER A 597 18.44 -3.69 11.70
C SER A 597 18.37 -2.17 11.45
N TRP A 598 17.22 -1.54 11.67
CA TRP A 598 17.06 -0.11 11.49
C TRP A 598 17.87 0.70 12.51
N ASP A 599 18.95 1.28 12.08
CA ASP A 599 19.73 2.32 12.78
C ASP A 599 20.58 3.06 11.75
N LEU A 600 20.19 4.26 11.38
CA LEU A 600 20.87 5.04 10.33
C LEU A 600 22.24 5.58 10.76
N ASP A 601 22.60 5.47 12.03
CA ASP A 601 23.95 5.78 12.54
C ASP A 601 24.91 4.59 12.47
N ILE A 602 24.41 3.41 12.05
CA ILE A 602 25.22 2.25 11.70
C ILE A 602 25.32 2.16 10.18
N SER A 603 26.56 2.11 9.67
CA SER A 603 26.82 2.08 8.23
C SER A 603 26.36 0.78 7.57
N ASP A 604 25.80 0.85 6.36
CA ASP A 604 25.55 -0.32 5.51
C ASP A 604 26.83 -1.08 5.18
N ILE A 605 27.98 -0.40 5.20
CA ILE A 605 29.29 -1.05 5.08
C ILE A 605 29.51 -2.02 6.26
N THR A 606 29.11 -1.62 7.49
CA THR A 606 29.14 -2.50 8.67
C THR A 606 28.18 -3.66 8.51
N ARG A 607 26.98 -3.43 7.95
CA ARG A 607 25.99 -4.47 7.65
C ARG A 607 26.53 -5.48 6.63
N TYR A 608 27.14 -5.00 5.55
CA TYR A 608 27.84 -5.87 4.60
C TYR A 608 28.94 -6.71 5.27
N ASP A 609 29.75 -6.10 6.15
CA ASP A 609 30.82 -6.81 6.85
C ASP A 609 30.28 -7.92 7.75
N GLU A 610 29.14 -7.72 8.41
CA GLU A 610 28.49 -8.76 9.22
C GLU A 610 27.94 -9.90 8.34
N TRP A 611 27.15 -9.58 7.32
CA TRP A 611 26.67 -10.55 6.34
C TRP A 611 27.81 -11.38 5.73
N ASN A 612 28.90 -10.73 5.35
CA ASN A 612 30.05 -11.36 4.70
C ASN A 612 30.80 -12.36 5.62
N LYS A 613 30.73 -12.20 6.94
CA LYS A 613 31.29 -13.18 7.88
C LYS A 613 30.57 -14.52 7.75
N GLU A 614 29.22 -14.52 7.75
CA GLU A 614 28.45 -15.74 7.55
C GLU A 614 28.58 -16.28 6.11
N PHE A 615 28.57 -15.40 5.09
CA PHE A 615 28.74 -15.81 3.71
C PHE A 615 30.04 -16.59 3.47
N LYS A 616 31.14 -16.15 4.04
CA LYS A 616 32.42 -16.88 3.98
C LYS A 616 32.35 -18.25 4.66
N GLN A 617 31.60 -18.38 5.76
CA GLN A 617 31.39 -19.68 6.40
C GLN A 617 30.54 -20.60 5.50
N TYR A 618 29.50 -20.08 4.86
CA TYR A 618 28.70 -20.84 3.89
C TYR A 618 29.55 -21.26 2.70
N GLU A 619 30.44 -20.40 2.24
CA GLU A 619 31.35 -20.74 1.15
C GLU A 619 32.30 -21.88 1.54
N GLN A 620 32.86 -21.86 2.75
CA GLN A 620 33.71 -22.92 3.25
C GLN A 620 32.91 -24.24 3.42
N ASN A 621 31.72 -24.18 4.02
CA ASN A 621 30.91 -25.33 4.39
C ASN A 621 30.10 -25.91 3.20
N GLY A 622 29.88 -25.14 2.15
CA GLY A 622 29.08 -25.55 0.99
C GLY A 622 27.58 -25.59 1.24
N ASN A 623 27.06 -24.73 2.15
CA ASN A 623 25.70 -24.74 2.63
C ASN A 623 25.01 -23.36 2.60
N LEU A 624 25.26 -22.56 1.55
CA LEU A 624 24.55 -21.28 1.35
C LEU A 624 23.03 -21.54 1.37
N PRO A 625 22.23 -20.73 2.09
CA PRO A 625 20.78 -20.83 2.08
C PRO A 625 20.17 -20.74 0.68
N ASN A 626 18.98 -21.34 0.49
CA ASN A 626 18.24 -21.18 -0.76
C ASN A 626 17.69 -19.75 -0.91
N PHE A 627 17.37 -19.10 0.22
CA PHE A 627 16.79 -17.77 0.24
C PHE A 627 17.41 -16.96 1.37
N GLU A 628 17.86 -15.75 1.06
CA GLU A 628 18.34 -14.76 2.02
C GLU A 628 17.61 -13.45 1.82
N THR A 629 17.22 -12.79 2.93
CA THR A 629 16.82 -11.38 2.92
C THR A 629 17.91 -10.55 3.57
N VAL A 630 18.28 -9.44 2.92
CA VAL A 630 19.33 -8.52 3.39
C VAL A 630 18.78 -7.11 3.39
N TYR A 631 18.74 -6.48 4.55
CA TYR A 631 18.24 -5.13 4.73
C TYR A 631 19.38 -4.12 4.72
N LEU A 632 19.37 -3.19 3.77
CA LEU A 632 20.34 -2.11 3.63
C LEU A 632 19.64 -0.75 3.65
N PRO A 633 19.36 -0.17 4.84
CA PRO A 633 18.50 1.01 4.98
C PRO A 633 19.20 2.36 4.73
N ASN A 634 20.51 2.42 4.50
CA ASN A 634 21.23 3.69 4.54
C ASN A 634 21.08 4.55 3.29
N ASP A 635 20.17 4.26 2.38
CA ASP A 635 19.69 5.22 1.40
C ASP A 635 18.45 6.01 1.89
N HIS A 636 17.89 5.66 3.05
CA HIS A 636 16.97 6.52 3.77
C HIS A 636 17.68 7.80 4.23
N THR A 637 17.25 8.94 3.73
CA THR A 637 17.90 10.22 4.00
C THR A 637 17.21 10.97 5.15
N GLY A 638 18.00 11.41 6.12
CA GLY A 638 17.52 12.11 7.31
C GLY A 638 17.67 11.27 8.59
N GLY A 639 17.89 11.91 9.72
CA GLY A 639 18.05 11.24 11.01
C GLY A 639 19.42 10.59 11.26
N SER A 640 20.35 10.69 10.31
CA SER A 640 21.69 10.14 10.41
C SER A 640 22.73 11.22 10.73
N LYS A 641 23.85 10.80 11.29
CA LYS A 641 25.06 11.63 11.45
C LYS A 641 25.75 11.98 10.14
N TRP A 642 25.43 11.30 9.04
CA TRP A 642 25.99 11.56 7.72
C TRP A 642 25.08 12.44 6.86
N GLY A 643 25.69 13.14 5.89
CA GLY A 643 24.94 13.91 4.90
C GLY A 643 24.15 13.01 3.92
N PRO A 644 23.14 13.56 3.22
CA PRO A 644 22.26 12.76 2.37
C PRO A 644 23.00 12.03 1.24
N GLN A 645 24.05 12.62 0.66
CA GLN A 645 24.85 11.96 -0.37
C GLN A 645 25.84 10.93 0.21
N GLU A 646 26.34 11.18 1.43
CA GLU A 646 27.27 10.28 2.11
C GLU A 646 26.59 8.99 2.52
N ILE A 647 25.36 9.09 3.05
CA ILE A 647 24.58 7.93 3.51
C ILE A 647 24.10 7.08 2.32
N VAL A 648 23.63 7.68 1.23
CA VAL A 648 23.26 6.95 0.01
C VAL A 648 24.49 6.29 -0.62
N ALA A 649 25.65 6.95 -0.58
CA ALA A 649 26.89 6.36 -1.07
C ALA A 649 27.41 5.19 -0.21
N GLN A 650 27.04 5.10 1.08
CA GLN A 650 27.31 3.90 1.90
C GLN A 650 26.50 2.70 1.42
N ASN A 651 25.22 2.92 1.13
CA ASN A 651 24.34 1.90 0.58
C ASN A 651 24.87 1.39 -0.75
N ASP A 652 25.24 2.30 -1.67
CA ASP A 652 25.89 1.95 -2.96
C ASP A 652 27.16 1.13 -2.77
N HIS A 653 27.98 1.50 -1.78
CA HIS A 653 29.21 0.80 -1.45
C HIS A 653 28.93 -0.63 -0.97
N ALA A 654 28.00 -0.79 -0.02
CA ALA A 654 27.66 -2.08 0.57
C ALA A 654 27.07 -3.03 -0.47
N LEU A 655 26.15 -2.55 -1.29
CA LEU A 655 25.58 -3.32 -2.40
C LEU A 655 26.66 -3.74 -3.39
N GLY A 656 27.52 -2.80 -3.80
CA GLY A 656 28.63 -3.10 -4.71
C GLY A 656 29.56 -4.17 -4.17
N LYS A 657 29.89 -4.14 -2.87
CA LYS A 657 30.72 -5.16 -2.21
C LYS A 657 30.02 -6.50 -2.11
N LEU A 658 28.71 -6.51 -1.80
CA LEU A 658 27.94 -7.74 -1.73
C LEU A 658 27.96 -8.47 -3.08
N VAL A 659 27.68 -7.77 -4.17
CA VAL A 659 27.68 -8.35 -5.51
C VAL A 659 29.09 -8.77 -5.95
N ASP A 660 30.12 -7.97 -5.65
CA ASP A 660 31.51 -8.34 -5.91
C ASP A 660 31.87 -9.67 -5.22
N THR A 661 31.54 -9.79 -3.93
CA THR A 661 31.77 -11.01 -3.13
C THR A 661 31.06 -12.22 -3.73
N VAL A 662 29.76 -12.12 -3.97
CA VAL A 662 28.95 -13.23 -4.48
C VAL A 662 29.42 -13.64 -5.88
N SER A 663 29.70 -12.67 -6.76
CA SER A 663 30.07 -12.93 -8.14
C SER A 663 31.45 -13.57 -8.30
N HIS A 664 32.34 -13.45 -7.32
CA HIS A 664 33.63 -14.13 -7.27
C HIS A 664 33.60 -15.47 -6.51
N SER A 665 32.46 -15.84 -5.92
CA SER A 665 32.30 -17.08 -5.17
C SER A 665 31.96 -18.27 -6.05
N LYS A 666 32.10 -19.48 -5.48
CA LYS A 666 31.66 -20.72 -6.14
C LYS A 666 30.15 -20.78 -6.40
N TYR A 667 29.36 -19.94 -5.72
CA TYR A 667 27.90 -19.89 -5.82
C TYR A 667 27.40 -18.99 -6.95
N TRP A 668 28.25 -18.17 -7.56
CA TRP A 668 27.83 -17.25 -8.60
C TRP A 668 27.03 -17.90 -9.72
N LYS A 669 27.45 -19.08 -10.15
CA LYS A 669 26.86 -19.83 -11.27
C LYS A 669 25.39 -20.22 -11.07
N ASP A 670 24.90 -20.24 -9.85
CA ASP A 670 23.53 -20.67 -9.49
C ASP A 670 22.85 -19.71 -8.48
N THR A 671 23.26 -18.43 -8.51
CA THR A 671 22.70 -17.36 -7.66
C THR A 671 22.04 -16.26 -8.50
N ALA A 672 20.93 -15.73 -7.98
CA ALA A 672 20.35 -14.45 -8.40
C ALA A 672 20.23 -13.51 -7.20
N ILE A 673 20.50 -12.23 -7.42
CA ILE A 673 20.35 -11.16 -6.45
C ILE A 673 19.28 -10.21 -6.98
N PHE A 674 18.24 -9.97 -6.20
CA PHE A 674 17.21 -8.98 -6.49
C PHE A 674 17.32 -7.86 -5.49
N VAL A 675 17.25 -6.62 -5.96
CA VAL A 675 17.34 -5.42 -5.13
C VAL A 675 16.14 -4.57 -5.42
N VAL A 676 15.44 -4.12 -4.40
CA VAL A 676 14.29 -3.21 -4.50
C VAL A 676 14.37 -2.15 -3.40
N GLU A 677 13.75 -1.00 -3.65
CA GLU A 677 13.34 -0.08 -2.60
C GLU A 677 12.01 -0.56 -2.00
N ASP A 678 11.81 -0.35 -0.72
CA ASP A 678 10.52 -0.65 -0.07
C ASP A 678 9.42 0.28 -0.57
N ASP A 679 9.72 1.57 -0.67
CA ASP A 679 8.84 2.59 -1.20
C ASP A 679 9.60 3.67 -2.01
N ALA A 680 8.88 4.65 -2.52
CA ALA A 680 9.42 5.81 -3.20
C ALA A 680 9.03 7.12 -2.50
N GLN A 681 9.04 7.15 -1.20
CA GLN A 681 8.48 8.16 -0.28
C GLN A 681 8.75 9.62 -0.70
N GLY A 682 9.98 9.91 -1.15
CA GLY A 682 10.34 11.21 -1.70
C GLY A 682 9.55 11.57 -2.95
N GLY A 683 9.14 10.57 -3.71
CA GLY A 683 8.20 10.66 -4.81
C GLY A 683 8.62 11.51 -6.01
N VAL A 684 9.84 12.02 -6.09
CA VAL A 684 10.27 12.94 -7.16
C VAL A 684 10.66 12.14 -8.40
N ASP A 685 9.72 12.00 -9.33
CA ASP A 685 9.91 11.28 -10.59
C ASP A 685 9.04 11.89 -11.70
N HIS A 686 9.52 11.84 -12.96
CA HIS A 686 8.83 12.47 -14.09
C HIS A 686 7.73 11.59 -14.71
N VAL A 687 7.66 10.30 -14.34
CA VAL A 687 6.67 9.34 -14.84
C VAL A 687 5.54 9.14 -13.84
N ASP A 688 5.88 8.67 -12.64
CA ASP A 688 4.94 8.50 -11.54
C ASP A 688 5.71 8.53 -10.22
N ALA A 689 5.08 9.06 -9.18
CA ALA A 689 5.71 9.21 -7.86
C ALA A 689 6.10 7.88 -7.18
N HIS A 690 5.57 6.74 -7.67
CA HIS A 690 5.94 5.40 -7.19
C HIS A 690 7.05 4.74 -8.01
N ARG A 691 7.51 5.37 -9.12
CA ARG A 691 8.57 4.75 -9.91
C ARG A 691 9.87 4.72 -9.14
N SER A 692 10.46 3.53 -8.98
CA SER A 692 11.55 3.31 -8.05
C SER A 692 12.69 2.48 -8.65
N VAL A 693 13.71 2.26 -7.84
CA VAL A 693 14.92 1.52 -8.20
C VAL A 693 14.70 0.03 -8.01
N ALA A 694 15.02 -0.77 -9.05
CA ALA A 694 15.16 -2.21 -8.89
C ALA A 694 16.32 -2.73 -9.72
N LEU A 695 17.00 -3.77 -9.23
CA LEU A 695 18.08 -4.45 -9.92
C LEU A 695 17.83 -5.96 -9.91
N ALA A 696 18.09 -6.59 -11.05
CA ALA A 696 18.17 -8.03 -11.18
C ALA A 696 19.58 -8.42 -11.62
N ILE A 697 20.29 -9.17 -10.81
CA ILE A 697 21.72 -9.43 -10.94
C ILE A 697 21.95 -10.95 -10.89
N SER A 698 22.36 -11.51 -11.99
CA SER A 698 22.63 -12.96 -12.11
C SER A 698 23.45 -13.23 -13.36
N PRO A 699 24.18 -14.35 -13.45
CA PRO A 699 24.74 -14.81 -14.73
C PRO A 699 23.70 -14.98 -15.83
N TYR A 700 22.44 -15.15 -15.44
CA TYR A 700 21.32 -15.42 -16.37
C TYR A 700 20.57 -14.16 -16.79
N THR A 701 20.97 -12.96 -16.41
CA THR A 701 20.33 -11.73 -16.90
C THR A 701 20.80 -11.37 -18.32
N GLN A 702 19.98 -10.62 -19.05
CA GLN A 702 20.33 -10.11 -20.38
C GLN A 702 21.27 -8.90 -20.24
N LEU A 703 22.57 -9.16 -20.36
CA LEU A 703 23.62 -8.15 -20.12
C LEU A 703 23.47 -6.91 -21.01
N GLY A 704 23.57 -5.74 -20.38
CA GLY A 704 23.56 -4.44 -21.05
C GLY A 704 22.22 -4.06 -21.68
N LYS A 705 21.16 -4.78 -21.36
CA LYS A 705 19.81 -4.47 -21.85
C LYS A 705 19.13 -3.44 -20.97
N VAL A 706 18.40 -2.52 -21.58
CA VAL A 706 17.36 -1.74 -20.92
C VAL A 706 16.03 -2.47 -21.15
N ASP A 707 15.37 -2.85 -20.07
CA ASP A 707 14.09 -3.52 -20.07
C ASP A 707 13.02 -2.56 -19.53
N SER A 708 12.24 -2.00 -20.44
CA SER A 708 11.13 -1.07 -20.14
C SER A 708 9.79 -1.78 -19.99
N THR A 709 9.79 -3.08 -19.76
CA THR A 709 8.58 -3.81 -19.37
C THR A 709 8.10 -3.26 -18.02
N PHE A 710 6.77 -3.11 -17.88
CA PHE A 710 6.18 -2.73 -16.62
C PHE A 710 6.44 -3.82 -15.57
N TYR A 711 7.16 -3.48 -14.53
CA TYR A 711 7.39 -4.33 -13.38
C TYR A 711 7.09 -3.58 -12.09
N ASP A 712 6.81 -4.34 -11.05
CA ASP A 712 6.45 -3.86 -9.72
C ASP A 712 7.07 -4.76 -8.63
N THR A 713 6.87 -4.42 -7.39
CA THR A 713 7.34 -5.25 -6.26
C THR A 713 6.78 -6.68 -6.32
N PRO A 714 5.48 -6.92 -6.57
CA PRO A 714 4.93 -8.26 -6.80
C PRO A 714 5.58 -9.03 -7.96
N ALA A 715 6.03 -8.35 -9.03
CA ALA A 715 6.72 -9.00 -10.15
C ALA A 715 8.08 -9.58 -9.73
N VAL A 716 8.81 -8.88 -8.87
CA VAL A 716 10.07 -9.36 -8.29
C VAL A 716 9.81 -10.53 -7.35
N LEU A 717 8.84 -10.42 -6.44
CA LEU A 717 8.43 -11.53 -5.56
C LEU A 717 8.03 -12.75 -6.39
N ARG A 718 7.18 -12.57 -7.40
CA ARG A 718 6.74 -13.65 -8.29
C ARG A 718 7.90 -14.33 -9.00
N THR A 719 8.89 -13.57 -9.43
CA THR A 719 10.10 -14.10 -10.06
C THR A 719 10.87 -15.01 -9.09
N MET A 720 11.07 -14.54 -7.86
CA MET A 720 11.75 -15.30 -6.81
C MET A 720 10.97 -16.57 -6.43
N GLU A 721 9.66 -16.47 -6.29
CA GLU A 721 8.77 -17.60 -6.03
C GLU A 721 8.89 -18.70 -7.09
N LEU A 722 8.85 -18.32 -8.38
CA LEU A 722 9.00 -19.25 -9.48
C LEU A 722 10.38 -19.91 -9.48
N ILE A 723 11.46 -19.16 -9.26
CA ILE A 723 12.82 -19.70 -9.14
C ILE A 723 12.92 -20.71 -7.99
N LEU A 724 12.34 -20.37 -6.83
CA LEU A 724 12.36 -21.21 -5.63
C LEU A 724 11.30 -22.32 -5.65
N GLY A 725 10.36 -22.29 -6.61
CA GLY A 725 9.25 -23.25 -6.73
C GLY A 725 8.13 -23.05 -5.71
N LEU A 726 7.91 -21.78 -5.29
CA LEU A 726 6.89 -21.37 -4.33
C LEU A 726 5.57 -21.00 -5.01
N GLN A 727 4.48 -21.10 -4.28
CA GLN A 727 3.18 -20.57 -4.70
C GLN A 727 3.09 -19.08 -4.41
N PRO A 728 2.32 -18.30 -5.19
CA PRO A 728 2.11 -16.88 -4.90
C PRO A 728 1.37 -16.69 -3.58
N MET A 729 1.77 -15.70 -2.80
CA MET A 729 1.12 -15.34 -1.55
C MET A 729 -0.17 -14.56 -1.78
N THR A 730 -0.21 -13.71 -2.81
CA THR A 730 -1.32 -12.80 -3.06
C THR A 730 -1.81 -12.82 -4.51
N GLN A 731 -2.98 -12.19 -4.72
CA GLN A 731 -3.54 -11.97 -6.06
C GLN A 731 -2.65 -11.06 -6.90
N HIS A 732 -1.94 -10.10 -6.29
CA HIS A 732 -1.01 -9.20 -6.99
C HIS A 732 0.14 -10.00 -7.62
N GLU A 733 0.79 -10.86 -6.86
CA GLU A 733 1.84 -11.76 -7.37
C GLU A 733 1.32 -12.73 -8.43
N SER A 734 0.11 -13.29 -8.21
CA SER A 734 -0.53 -14.17 -9.19
C SER A 734 -0.78 -13.48 -10.53
N ALA A 735 -1.03 -12.18 -10.52
CA ALA A 735 -1.33 -11.36 -11.70
C ALA A 735 -0.09 -10.66 -12.28
N ALA A 736 0.99 -10.53 -11.49
CA ALA A 736 2.21 -9.84 -11.89
C ALA A 736 2.96 -10.57 -13.00
N ILE A 737 3.61 -9.82 -13.87
CA ILE A 737 4.45 -10.34 -14.94
C ILE A 737 5.86 -10.60 -14.36
N PRO A 738 6.32 -11.87 -14.28
CA PRO A 738 7.69 -12.16 -13.85
C PRO A 738 8.72 -11.54 -14.79
N LEU A 739 9.93 -11.33 -14.31
CA LEU A 739 11.02 -10.65 -15.02
C LEU A 739 11.57 -11.46 -16.23
N PHE A 740 10.68 -12.12 -16.99
CA PHE A 740 11.08 -12.98 -18.12
C PHE A 740 11.92 -12.26 -19.18
N ASN A 741 11.58 -11.00 -19.47
CA ASN A 741 12.29 -10.21 -20.48
C ASN A 741 13.69 -9.79 -20.03
N SER A 742 13.98 -9.88 -18.75
CA SER A 742 15.27 -9.52 -18.16
C SER A 742 16.24 -10.70 -18.10
N PHE A 743 15.78 -11.93 -18.35
CA PHE A 743 16.58 -13.14 -18.21
C PHE A 743 16.81 -13.87 -19.55
N THR A 744 17.78 -14.79 -19.56
CA THR A 744 18.18 -15.59 -20.73
C THR A 744 18.62 -17.00 -20.30
N SER A 745 18.45 -17.99 -21.19
CA SER A 745 18.99 -19.34 -21.03
C SER A 745 20.50 -19.44 -21.31
N ARG A 746 21.16 -18.33 -21.69
CA ARG A 746 22.58 -18.27 -22.05
C ARG A 746 23.35 -17.49 -20.99
N PRO A 747 23.80 -18.15 -19.90
CA PRO A 747 24.45 -17.43 -18.81
C PRO A 747 25.84 -16.88 -19.20
N ASN A 748 26.17 -15.76 -18.57
CA ASN A 748 27.51 -15.21 -18.57
C ASN A 748 28.05 -15.16 -17.14
N PHE A 749 29.07 -15.93 -16.85
CA PHE A 749 29.65 -16.08 -15.53
C PHE A 749 30.75 -15.05 -15.20
N ALA A 750 30.97 -14.05 -16.05
CA ALA A 750 31.90 -12.96 -15.73
C ALA A 750 31.50 -12.29 -14.43
N PRO A 751 32.42 -12.14 -13.46
CA PRO A 751 32.10 -11.52 -12.19
C PRO A 751 31.91 -10.01 -12.33
N TYR A 752 31.26 -9.43 -11.33
CA TYR A 752 31.21 -7.99 -11.13
C TYR A 752 32.46 -7.56 -10.36
N THR A 753 32.96 -6.35 -10.64
CA THR A 753 34.05 -5.74 -9.88
C THR A 753 33.56 -4.46 -9.23
N PHE A 754 33.67 -4.38 -7.92
CA PHE A 754 33.34 -3.22 -7.10
C PHE A 754 33.99 -1.92 -7.61
N GLN A 755 33.30 -0.79 -7.43
CA GLN A 755 33.81 0.56 -7.66
C GLN A 755 33.81 1.36 -6.36
N GLU A 756 34.94 2.05 -6.07
CA GLU A 756 34.93 3.03 -4.98
C GLU A 756 33.96 4.17 -5.27
N THR A 757 33.27 4.60 -4.22
CA THR A 757 32.42 5.79 -4.30
C THR A 757 33.25 7.07 -4.16
N LYS A 758 32.65 8.21 -4.48
CA LYS A 758 33.28 9.52 -4.26
C LYS A 758 33.53 9.78 -2.77
N TYR A 759 32.67 9.23 -1.89
CA TYR A 759 32.63 9.51 -0.46
C TYR A 759 33.39 8.48 0.38
N TRP A 760 33.50 7.24 -0.08
CA TRP A 760 34.01 6.12 0.72
C TRP A 760 35.14 5.41 0.00
N THR A 761 36.23 5.10 0.75
CA THR A 761 37.33 4.27 0.25
C THR A 761 36.90 2.81 0.14
N GLN A 762 37.71 2.00 -0.54
CA GLN A 762 37.47 0.56 -0.65
C GLN A 762 37.35 -0.16 0.72
N ASP A 763 38.06 0.35 1.72
CA ASP A 763 38.07 -0.21 3.09
C ASP A 763 36.98 0.43 3.98
N GLY A 764 36.02 1.17 3.40
CA GLY A 764 34.90 1.74 4.14
C GLY A 764 35.24 2.93 5.03
N GLN A 765 36.29 3.69 4.71
CA GLN A 765 36.61 4.93 5.41
C GLN A 765 36.04 6.13 4.65
N LEU A 766 35.42 7.06 5.38
CA LEU A 766 34.93 8.30 4.79
C LEU A 766 36.10 9.11 4.24
N LYS A 767 36.02 9.47 2.96
CA LYS A 767 37.00 10.35 2.32
C LYS A 767 36.77 11.78 2.80
N ASP A 768 37.88 12.50 3.08
CA ASP A 768 37.79 13.93 3.38
C ASP A 768 37.41 14.68 2.07
N THR A 769 36.13 14.78 1.86
CA THR A 769 35.54 15.57 0.80
C THR A 769 35.30 16.95 1.36
N ASN A 770 36.11 17.94 0.99
CA ASN A 770 35.88 19.38 1.29
C ASN A 770 34.56 19.90 0.70
N THR A 771 33.50 19.08 0.72
CA THR A 771 32.14 19.43 0.30
C THR A 771 31.39 19.97 1.51
N ALA A 772 30.87 21.16 1.38
CA ALA A 772 30.04 21.86 2.37
C ALA A 772 28.83 21.00 2.77
N GLY A 773 28.99 20.08 3.70
CA GLY A 773 27.94 19.16 4.17
C GLY A 773 28.37 18.25 5.32
N THR A 774 29.66 17.97 5.48
CA THR A 774 30.16 17.21 6.62
C THR A 774 30.23 18.12 7.85
N SER A 775 29.34 17.90 8.81
CA SER A 775 29.48 18.54 10.12
C SER A 775 30.61 17.87 10.92
N THR A 776 31.84 18.24 10.63
CA THR A 776 32.98 17.96 11.51
C THR A 776 32.93 18.80 12.80
N SER A 777 31.90 19.64 12.97
CA SER A 777 31.78 20.61 14.08
C SER A 777 30.63 20.33 15.06
N GLY A 778 29.93 19.20 14.97
CA GLY A 778 28.80 18.93 15.90
C GLY A 778 27.55 19.81 15.68
N GLU A 779 27.47 20.55 14.58
CA GLU A 779 26.27 21.27 14.20
C GLU A 779 25.29 20.28 13.54
N SER A 780 24.02 20.39 13.90
CA SER A 780 22.93 19.60 13.33
C SER A 780 22.89 19.74 11.80
N LEU A 781 22.89 18.62 11.07
CA LEU A 781 22.78 18.60 9.62
C LEU A 781 21.45 19.18 9.11
N TYR A 782 20.46 19.22 9.96
CA TYR A 782 19.09 19.71 9.67
C TYR A 782 18.65 20.79 10.65
N PRO A 783 17.66 21.60 10.34
CA PRO A 783 17.09 22.55 11.29
C PRO A 783 16.76 21.91 12.64
N LYS A 784 17.08 22.59 13.75
CA LYS A 784 16.94 22.04 15.12
C LYS A 784 15.52 21.66 15.53
N ASP A 785 14.53 22.15 14.83
CA ASP A 785 13.10 21.86 15.03
C ASP A 785 12.61 20.65 14.21
N MET A 786 13.50 19.98 13.49
CA MET A 786 13.22 18.68 12.87
C MET A 786 13.61 17.58 13.88
N ASP A 787 12.60 16.90 14.41
CA ASP A 787 12.79 15.87 15.43
C ASP A 787 12.93 14.49 14.80
N PHE A 788 14.14 13.95 14.79
CA PHE A 788 14.49 12.60 14.33
C PHE A 788 14.56 11.57 15.47
N SER A 789 14.02 11.88 16.66
CA SER A 789 14.08 10.98 17.80
C SER A 789 13.23 9.71 17.65
N LYS A 790 12.32 9.69 16.68
CA LYS A 790 11.48 8.54 16.32
C LYS A 790 11.60 8.27 14.82
N PRO A 791 11.54 7.00 14.41
CA PRO A 791 11.46 6.66 12.99
C PRO A 791 10.29 7.40 12.31
N ASP A 792 10.53 7.93 11.13
CA ASP A 792 9.54 8.46 10.20
C ASP A 792 8.54 9.53 10.68
N THR A 793 8.82 10.20 11.78
CA THR A 793 7.95 11.26 12.35
C THR A 793 8.25 12.67 11.84
N VAL A 794 9.32 12.85 11.08
CA VAL A 794 9.69 14.17 10.52
C VAL A 794 8.79 14.54 9.35
N ASP A 795 8.45 15.83 9.24
CA ASP A 795 7.76 16.36 8.06
C ASP A 795 8.56 16.02 6.78
N ARG A 796 8.08 15.04 6.03
CA ARG A 796 8.73 14.48 4.83
C ARG A 796 8.86 15.48 3.70
N GLN A 797 7.85 16.33 3.51
CA GLN A 797 7.90 17.41 2.51
C GLN A 797 9.05 18.36 2.82
N ARG A 798 9.23 18.70 4.09
CA ARG A 798 10.32 19.56 4.54
C ARG A 798 11.67 18.88 4.41
N LEU A 799 11.78 17.59 4.78
CA LEU A 799 13.00 16.81 4.65
C LEU A 799 13.48 16.75 3.19
N ASN A 800 12.59 16.45 2.26
CA ASN A 800 12.89 16.43 0.83
C ASN A 800 13.41 17.78 0.34
N ARG A 801 12.83 18.88 0.80
CA ARG A 801 13.28 20.25 0.46
C ARG A 801 14.66 20.57 1.01
N GLU A 802 14.93 20.17 2.25
CA GLU A 802 16.26 20.37 2.88
C GLU A 802 17.33 19.52 2.19
N ASN A 803 17.03 18.26 1.85
CA ASN A 803 17.94 17.40 1.08
C ASN A 803 18.24 18.02 -0.30
N TRP A 804 17.21 18.44 -1.01
CA TRP A 804 17.37 19.10 -2.32
C TRP A 804 18.25 20.34 -2.21
N LYS A 805 18.01 21.20 -1.21
CA LYS A 805 18.81 22.41 -0.98
C LYS A 805 20.26 22.08 -0.68
N LYS A 806 20.53 21.06 0.13
CA LYS A 806 21.90 20.63 0.45
C LYS A 806 22.66 20.17 -0.78
N ILE A 807 21.98 19.46 -1.68
CA ILE A 807 22.60 18.85 -2.86
C ILE A 807 22.70 19.84 -4.01
N LYS A 808 21.65 20.58 -4.33
CA LYS A 808 21.55 21.50 -5.47
C LYS A 808 21.89 22.96 -5.13
N GLY A 809 21.99 23.32 -3.83
CA GLY A 809 22.29 24.69 -3.37
C GLY A 809 21.10 25.65 -3.35
N TYR A 810 19.91 25.19 -3.72
CA TYR A 810 18.68 26.01 -3.71
C TYR A 810 17.47 25.14 -3.33
N TYR A 811 16.40 25.77 -2.83
CA TYR A 811 15.13 25.09 -2.58
C TYR A 811 14.39 24.79 -3.89
N PRO A 812 13.80 23.60 -4.04
CA PRO A 812 12.99 23.29 -5.21
C PRO A 812 11.78 24.21 -5.28
N THR A 813 11.42 24.64 -6.50
CA THR A 813 10.17 25.39 -6.71
C THR A 813 9.02 24.37 -6.64
N VAL A 814 8.23 24.41 -5.59
CA VAL A 814 7.02 23.61 -5.45
C VAL A 814 5.87 24.36 -6.12
N LYS A 815 5.31 23.78 -7.19
CA LYS A 815 4.07 24.29 -7.78
C LYS A 815 2.93 23.43 -7.27
N PRO A 816 1.87 24.02 -6.68
CA PRO A 816 0.67 23.26 -6.35
C PRO A 816 0.13 22.57 -7.61
N GLN A 817 -0.29 21.35 -7.48
CA GLN A 817 -1.13 20.73 -8.51
C GLN A 817 -2.50 21.38 -8.40
N ASN A 818 -3.01 21.97 -9.50
CA ASN A 818 -4.34 22.53 -9.58
C ASN A 818 -5.41 21.46 -9.68
#